data_2ad7a573b219dd27697fba4ee3c71829
#
_entry.id   2ad7a573b219dd27697fba4ee3c71829
#
_cell.length_a   1.000
_cell.length_b   1.000
_cell.length_c   1.000
_cell.angle_alpha   90.00
_cell.angle_beta   90.00
_cell.angle_gamma   90.00
#
_symmetry.space_group_name_H-M   'P 1'
#
loop_
_entity.id
_entity.type
_entity.pdbx_description
1 polymer ?
#
loop_
_entity_poly.entity_id
_entity_poly.type
_entity_poly.pdbx_seq_one_letter_code
_entity_poly.pdbx_strand_id
1 'polypeptide(L)'
;MVRDENLNTGRFVAHENLRKAQENMILEGIDVLSSGGFLFAAAPTGIGKTAASLASTLEIARSKDNPKQIIFLTGRQSQHRIVVETIKRINSKLSIDNSEIKVVDLIGRESMCEEVDRITGKCSCEDNIVEGSKQKRREDLKDLILLSPKHVDDIIKIGRKKKICSWSAARSAVKECDILVCDYNHIFVENISENSLTAMKIDLENTILIIDEAHNLPDRIRNGLERRAIVKIFRDSRLEIEEYLARTEKTIKKLDLSEIEDNFQIVEIKKSHRQMKKLENEMKKWYKKKEDELIKLGKNDMKIETTEFTSAISSIINEDLDIQNDVNYSNLKNLINQLYRVRVEQEDGDEKETASTRLADLISITIEYLHNNALVLVFDLLADEGRVRSFLLDPGVVSAPIFSKTSGAILMSGTLFPPEMYADLLQIPKNRKITMTEYESSFLSEKRPVLIAKNVTTKYTERGHNNTENVRHQILAVINNTPGHIAFFSPSYALMDDVLGDCSWLPGRIKIIEEEKRMSKSRVNGIIQELHKFRRDGTQVLLSGVLSGKLAEGVDYPNNILDAVICLGLPLAPPSARQDALKEYYVERFGNNKAWRYTSTQPAINSILQALGRPIRKSADRAIVILLEKRILMRQFKSCLPASIHTFETPDHDRTARLTKNFFRRNPEPAIEGE
;
A
#
# COMPACT_ATOMS: atom_id res chain seq x y z
N MET A 1 -17.70 21.47 -33.38
CA MET A 1 -17.55 22.42 -32.28
C MET A 1 -16.12 22.90 -32.30
N VAL A 2 -15.94 24.18 -32.66
CA VAL A 2 -14.63 24.87 -32.66
C VAL A 2 -14.18 24.95 -31.21
N ARG A 3 -13.05 24.35 -30.86
CA ARG A 3 -12.45 24.49 -29.53
C ARG A 3 -11.92 25.92 -29.42
N ASP A 4 -12.37 26.64 -28.40
CA ASP A 4 -11.79 27.91 -28.00
C ASP A 4 -10.29 27.67 -27.68
N GLU A 5 -9.42 28.32 -28.46
CA GLU A 5 -7.94 28.21 -28.33
C GLU A 5 -7.36 28.91 -27.09
N ASN A 6 -8.20 29.34 -26.13
CA ASN A 6 -7.81 30.06 -24.92
C ASN A 6 -8.20 29.37 -23.60
N LEU A 7 -8.29 28.05 -23.56
CA LEU A 7 -8.43 27.34 -22.28
C LEU A 7 -7.12 27.40 -21.50
N ASN A 8 -7.07 28.35 -20.59
CA ASN A 8 -5.95 28.61 -19.69
C ASN A 8 -5.70 27.35 -18.80
N THR A 9 -4.57 26.67 -18.99
CA THR A 9 -4.14 25.50 -18.20
C THR A 9 -3.83 25.83 -16.73
N GLY A 10 -4.13 27.06 -16.29
CA GLY A 10 -3.99 27.51 -14.92
C GLY A 10 -2.63 28.17 -14.61
N ARG A 11 -2.60 28.81 -13.44
CA ARG A 11 -1.43 29.59 -12.95
C ARG A 11 -0.33 28.72 -12.34
N PHE A 12 -0.64 27.46 -12.00
CA PHE A 12 0.22 26.59 -11.18
C PHE A 12 0.93 25.50 -11.99
N VAL A 13 1.42 25.84 -13.18
CA VAL A 13 2.08 24.91 -14.08
C VAL A 13 3.59 24.84 -13.80
N ALA A 14 4.11 23.67 -13.45
CA ALA A 14 5.52 23.47 -13.14
C ALA A 14 6.45 23.54 -14.38
N HIS A 15 5.93 23.26 -15.58
CA HIS A 15 6.69 23.18 -16.84
C HIS A 15 6.11 24.12 -17.90
N GLU A 16 6.98 24.73 -18.73
CA GLU A 16 6.53 25.63 -19.80
C GLU A 16 5.89 24.87 -20.95
N ASN A 17 6.47 23.73 -21.31
CA ASN A 17 5.97 22.87 -22.36
C ASN A 17 5.22 21.69 -21.77
N LEU A 18 3.89 21.71 -21.90
CA LEU A 18 3.04 20.60 -21.48
C LEU A 18 2.94 19.54 -22.59
N ARG A 19 2.93 18.28 -22.18
CA ARG A 19 2.54 17.19 -23.07
C ARG A 19 1.02 17.18 -23.21
N LYS A 20 0.48 16.83 -24.37
CA LYS A 20 -0.97 16.81 -24.62
C LYS A 20 -1.76 16.01 -23.55
N ALA A 21 -1.26 14.83 -23.17
CA ALA A 21 -1.90 14.04 -22.10
C ALA A 21 -1.87 14.74 -20.73
N GLN A 22 -0.81 15.49 -20.44
CA GLN A 22 -0.67 16.28 -19.21
C GLN A 22 -1.66 17.46 -19.21
N GLU A 23 -1.76 18.18 -20.33
CA GLU A 23 -2.72 19.28 -20.50
C GLU A 23 -4.16 18.80 -20.34
N ASN A 24 -4.53 17.70 -21.00
CA ASN A 24 -5.86 17.12 -20.85
C ASN A 24 -6.15 16.74 -19.38
N MET A 25 -5.18 16.15 -18.68
CA MET A 25 -5.34 15.79 -17.26
C MET A 25 -5.54 17.01 -16.37
N ILE A 26 -4.87 18.13 -16.67
CA ILE A 26 -5.07 19.39 -15.93
C ILE A 26 -6.50 19.91 -16.15
N LEU A 27 -6.94 20.01 -17.39
CA LEU A 27 -8.27 20.54 -17.74
C LEU A 27 -9.40 19.68 -17.18
N GLU A 28 -9.31 18.35 -17.30
CA GLU A 28 -10.28 17.42 -16.72
C GLU A 28 -10.27 17.48 -15.18
N GLY A 29 -9.10 17.63 -14.57
CA GLY A 29 -8.96 17.81 -13.13
C GLY A 29 -9.64 19.07 -12.62
N ILE A 30 -9.44 20.21 -13.30
CA ILE A 30 -10.10 21.48 -12.97
C ILE A 30 -11.63 21.33 -13.12
N ASP A 31 -12.11 20.79 -14.25
CA ASP A 31 -13.52 20.62 -14.54
C ASP A 31 -14.23 19.73 -13.50
N VAL A 32 -13.59 18.62 -13.09
CA VAL A 32 -14.15 17.70 -12.09
C VAL A 32 -14.13 18.30 -10.69
N LEU A 33 -12.99 18.86 -10.27
CA LEU A 33 -12.84 19.41 -8.94
C LEU A 33 -13.66 20.67 -8.69
N SER A 34 -13.93 21.48 -9.74
CA SER A 34 -14.81 22.66 -9.63
C SER A 34 -16.23 22.28 -9.19
N SER A 35 -16.70 21.09 -9.55
CA SER A 35 -17.99 20.54 -9.13
C SER A 35 -17.89 19.64 -7.89
N GLY A 36 -16.73 19.59 -7.23
CA GLY A 36 -16.48 18.72 -6.09
C GLY A 36 -16.46 17.22 -6.47
N GLY A 37 -16.11 16.87 -7.69
CA GLY A 37 -16.13 15.52 -8.22
C GLY A 37 -14.85 14.72 -8.02
N PHE A 38 -14.76 13.58 -8.74
CA PHE A 38 -13.67 12.62 -8.66
C PHE A 38 -13.10 12.32 -10.04
N LEU A 39 -11.78 12.47 -10.21
CA LEU A 39 -11.06 12.07 -11.41
C LEU A 39 -10.32 10.77 -11.18
N PHE A 40 -10.61 9.73 -11.95
CA PHE A 40 -9.82 8.51 -12.04
C PHE A 40 -8.92 8.60 -13.27
N ALA A 41 -7.65 8.82 -13.04
CA ALA A 41 -6.64 9.02 -14.08
C ALA A 41 -5.79 7.75 -14.25
N ALA A 42 -6.16 6.87 -15.18
CA ALA A 42 -5.31 5.77 -15.63
C ALA A 42 -4.20 6.35 -16.52
N ALA A 43 -3.12 6.76 -15.88
CA ALA A 43 -2.11 7.61 -16.49
C ALA A 43 -0.73 6.93 -16.46
N PRO A 44 -0.19 6.48 -17.61
CA PRO A 44 1.10 5.81 -17.70
C PRO A 44 2.25 6.63 -17.10
N THR A 45 3.33 5.94 -16.75
CA THR A 45 4.56 6.59 -16.28
C THR A 45 5.06 7.59 -17.33
N GLY A 46 5.61 8.70 -16.88
CA GLY A 46 6.26 9.68 -17.77
C GLY A 46 5.36 10.77 -18.33
N ILE A 47 4.04 10.73 -18.17
CA ILE A 47 3.17 11.83 -18.62
C ILE A 47 3.22 13.07 -17.73
N GLY A 48 3.81 12.99 -16.53
CA GLY A 48 3.86 14.09 -15.58
C GLY A 48 2.65 14.19 -14.65
N LYS A 49 2.09 13.04 -14.24
CA LYS A 49 0.93 12.92 -13.33
C LYS A 49 0.95 13.86 -12.13
N THR A 50 2.08 13.85 -11.39
CA THR A 50 2.25 14.65 -10.17
C THR A 50 2.12 16.14 -10.45
N ALA A 51 2.75 16.63 -11.53
CA ALA A 51 2.67 18.04 -11.90
C ALA A 51 1.27 18.41 -12.39
N ALA A 52 0.61 17.54 -13.15
CA ALA A 52 -0.75 17.79 -13.64
C ALA A 52 -1.79 17.81 -12.51
N SER A 53 -1.72 16.82 -11.59
CA SER A 53 -2.64 16.76 -10.46
C SER A 53 -2.47 17.95 -9.49
N LEU A 54 -1.23 18.36 -9.24
CA LEU A 54 -0.96 19.55 -8.42
C LEU A 54 -1.44 20.83 -9.10
N ALA A 55 -1.21 20.99 -10.40
CA ALA A 55 -1.65 22.18 -11.13
C ALA A 55 -3.18 22.34 -11.08
N SER A 56 -3.93 21.28 -11.44
CA SER A 56 -5.40 21.31 -11.41
C SER A 56 -5.95 21.50 -9.99
N THR A 57 -5.37 20.86 -9.01
CA THR A 57 -5.86 20.93 -7.63
C THR A 57 -5.57 22.30 -6.99
N LEU A 58 -4.39 22.87 -7.23
CA LEU A 58 -4.03 24.20 -6.74
C LEU A 58 -4.91 25.30 -7.34
N GLU A 59 -5.31 25.17 -8.61
CA GLU A 59 -6.21 26.14 -9.25
C GLU A 59 -7.55 26.23 -8.52
N ILE A 60 -8.05 25.11 -8.02
CA ILE A 60 -9.31 25.05 -7.25
C ILE A 60 -9.07 25.40 -5.78
N ALA A 61 -8.01 24.84 -5.16
CA ALA A 61 -7.76 24.98 -3.73
C ALA A 61 -7.36 26.40 -3.32
N ARG A 62 -6.71 27.17 -4.21
CA ARG A 62 -6.33 28.58 -3.95
C ARG A 62 -7.32 29.59 -4.53
N SER A 63 -8.60 29.20 -4.65
CA SER A 63 -9.67 30.14 -4.91
C SER A 63 -9.79 31.14 -3.75
N LYS A 64 -9.99 32.44 -4.10
CA LYS A 64 -10.12 33.52 -3.09
C LYS A 64 -11.36 33.35 -2.21
N ASP A 65 -12.43 32.81 -2.78
CA ASP A 65 -13.73 32.74 -2.10
C ASP A 65 -13.87 31.51 -1.18
N ASN A 66 -13.17 30.42 -1.48
CA ASN A 66 -13.24 29.18 -0.70
C ASN A 66 -11.91 28.41 -0.75
N PRO A 67 -10.89 28.85 0.00
CA PRO A 67 -9.60 28.19 0.02
C PRO A 67 -9.72 26.79 0.65
N LYS A 68 -9.04 25.81 0.05
CA LYS A 68 -9.06 24.41 0.49
C LYS A 68 -7.64 23.91 0.75
N GLN A 69 -7.52 22.97 1.66
CA GLN A 69 -6.28 22.25 1.88
C GLN A 69 -6.16 21.08 0.89
N ILE A 70 -4.95 20.80 0.45
CA ILE A 70 -4.64 19.64 -0.39
C ILE A 70 -3.91 18.59 0.45
N ILE A 71 -4.35 17.33 0.37
CA ILE A 71 -3.60 16.21 0.93
C ILE A 71 -3.15 15.32 -0.22
N PHE A 72 -1.83 15.26 -0.40
CA PHE A 72 -1.19 14.39 -1.37
C PHE A 72 -0.78 13.08 -0.71
N LEU A 73 -1.46 12.00 -1.07
CA LEU A 73 -1.30 10.67 -0.49
C LEU A 73 -0.45 9.77 -1.38
N THR A 74 0.62 9.23 -0.83
CA THR A 74 1.47 8.25 -1.53
C THR A 74 2.21 7.35 -0.54
N GLY A 75 2.35 6.06 -0.90
CA GLY A 75 3.08 5.08 -0.08
C GLY A 75 4.59 5.04 -0.32
N ARG A 76 5.16 5.97 -1.11
CA ARG A 76 6.58 5.95 -1.51
C ARG A 76 7.30 7.27 -1.20
N GLN A 77 8.28 7.23 -0.33
CA GLN A 77 9.10 8.42 0.01
C GLN A 77 9.77 9.10 -1.20
N SER A 78 10.11 8.34 -2.26
CA SER A 78 10.63 8.93 -3.49
C SER A 78 9.63 9.85 -4.19
N GLN A 79 8.35 9.58 -4.06
CA GLN A 79 7.28 10.44 -4.60
C GLN A 79 7.12 11.72 -3.77
N HIS A 80 7.32 11.67 -2.44
CA HIS A 80 7.34 12.87 -1.60
C HIS A 80 8.32 13.89 -2.14
N ARG A 81 9.55 13.46 -2.49
CA ARG A 81 10.57 14.33 -3.08
C ARG A 81 10.11 14.95 -4.40
N ILE A 82 9.44 14.18 -5.26
CA ILE A 82 8.93 14.69 -6.54
C ILE A 82 7.88 15.78 -6.32
N VAL A 83 6.98 15.60 -5.34
CA VAL A 83 5.98 16.61 -4.98
C VAL A 83 6.67 17.89 -4.51
N VAL A 84 7.57 17.79 -3.54
CA VAL A 84 8.31 18.93 -2.99
C VAL A 84 9.05 19.70 -4.10
N GLU A 85 9.78 19.00 -4.96
CA GLU A 85 10.52 19.63 -6.07
C GLU A 85 9.58 20.24 -7.12
N THR A 86 8.41 19.62 -7.36
CA THR A 86 7.40 20.18 -8.26
C THR A 86 6.87 21.49 -7.71
N ILE A 87 6.56 21.57 -6.41
CA ILE A 87 6.08 22.80 -5.77
C ILE A 87 7.16 23.89 -5.75
N LYS A 88 8.44 23.54 -5.50
CA LYS A 88 9.52 24.52 -5.63
C LYS A 88 9.57 25.16 -7.03
N ARG A 89 9.38 24.36 -8.08
CA ARG A 89 9.32 24.86 -9.46
C ARG A 89 8.09 25.75 -9.71
N ILE A 90 6.94 25.38 -9.14
CA ILE A 90 5.75 26.23 -9.23
C ILE A 90 6.00 27.56 -8.51
N ASN A 91 6.48 27.53 -7.25
CA ASN A 91 6.77 28.75 -6.47
C ASN A 91 7.77 29.68 -7.19
N SER A 92 8.80 29.13 -7.86
CA SER A 92 9.76 29.95 -8.60
C SER A 92 9.17 30.68 -9.82
N LYS A 93 7.97 30.29 -10.26
CA LYS A 93 7.25 30.90 -11.39
C LYS A 93 6.07 31.78 -10.97
N LEU A 94 5.69 31.76 -9.69
CA LEU A 94 4.61 32.61 -9.21
C LEU A 94 5.02 34.09 -9.29
N SER A 95 4.05 34.92 -9.72
CA SER A 95 4.21 36.36 -9.69
C SER A 95 4.31 36.90 -8.25
N ILE A 96 4.93 38.06 -8.09
CA ILE A 96 5.13 38.72 -6.78
C ILE A 96 3.82 38.88 -5.98
N ASP A 97 2.70 39.00 -6.68
CA ASP A 97 1.36 39.16 -6.09
C ASP A 97 0.77 37.85 -5.53
N ASN A 98 1.37 36.71 -5.79
CA ASN A 98 0.92 35.40 -5.29
C ASN A 98 1.83 34.92 -4.15
N SER A 99 1.23 34.64 -2.99
CA SER A 99 1.96 34.02 -1.88
C SER A 99 2.50 32.64 -2.26
N GLU A 100 3.70 32.30 -1.75
CA GLU A 100 4.28 30.98 -1.95
C GLU A 100 3.38 29.84 -1.41
N ILE A 101 3.41 28.70 -2.07
CA ILE A 101 2.69 27.50 -1.66
C ILE A 101 3.47 26.83 -0.54
N LYS A 102 2.82 26.69 0.62
CA LYS A 102 3.38 26.09 1.82
C LYS A 102 3.15 24.59 1.79
N VAL A 103 4.22 23.80 1.97
CA VAL A 103 4.17 22.33 1.93
C VAL A 103 4.71 21.76 3.22
N VAL A 104 4.01 20.79 3.78
CA VAL A 104 4.50 19.93 4.86
C VAL A 104 4.64 18.51 4.35
N ASP A 105 5.82 17.95 4.48
CA ASP A 105 6.12 16.55 4.17
C ASP A 105 6.24 15.77 5.48
N LEU A 106 5.29 14.83 5.69
CA LEU A 106 5.13 14.09 6.94
C LEU A 106 5.12 12.58 6.69
N ILE A 107 5.91 11.86 7.47
CA ILE A 107 5.90 10.39 7.51
C ILE A 107 5.70 9.92 8.95
N GLY A 108 5.58 8.60 9.15
CA GLY A 108 5.41 8.03 10.48
C GLY A 108 6.52 8.46 11.45
N ARG A 109 6.16 8.64 12.73
CA ARG A 109 7.05 9.13 13.79
C ARG A 109 8.36 8.36 13.88
N GLU A 110 8.29 7.01 13.84
CA GLU A 110 9.46 6.13 13.87
C GLU A 110 10.44 6.34 12.72
N SER A 111 9.95 6.84 11.59
CA SER A 111 10.78 7.14 10.41
C SER A 111 11.34 8.56 10.43
N MET A 112 10.76 9.48 11.19
CA MET A 112 11.23 10.85 11.33
C MET A 112 12.21 11.06 12.49
N CYS A 113 12.29 10.13 13.43
CA CYS A 113 13.14 10.22 14.60
C CYS A 113 13.90 8.92 14.82
N GLU A 114 15.25 8.96 14.85
CA GLU A 114 16.09 7.79 15.14
C GLU A 114 16.15 7.46 16.63
N GLU A 115 15.79 8.43 17.48
CA GLU A 115 15.73 8.30 18.93
C GLU A 115 14.34 7.88 19.42
N VAL A 116 13.46 7.47 18.50
CA VAL A 116 12.21 6.81 18.86
C VAL A 116 12.51 5.36 19.19
N ASP A 117 12.19 4.99 20.40
CA ASP A 117 12.10 3.57 20.75
C ASP A 117 10.98 2.93 19.93
N ARG A 118 11.34 1.98 19.09
CA ARG A 118 10.40 1.29 18.18
C ARG A 118 9.40 0.41 18.91
N ILE A 119 9.66 0.12 20.18
CA ILE A 119 8.80 -0.71 21.01
C ILE A 119 7.74 0.16 21.69
N THR A 120 8.10 1.36 22.09
CA THR A 120 7.30 2.23 22.93
C THR A 120 6.74 3.44 22.19
N GLY A 121 7.32 3.80 21.05
CA GLY A 121 6.91 4.98 20.28
C GLY A 121 7.30 6.32 20.88
N LYS A 122 7.99 6.39 22.02
CA LYS A 122 8.51 7.63 22.59
C LYS A 122 9.83 8.04 21.97
N CYS A 123 10.12 9.31 22.05
CA CYS A 123 11.29 9.94 21.50
C CYS A 123 12.05 10.67 22.61
N SER A 124 13.32 10.34 22.79
CA SER A 124 14.23 10.97 23.77
C SER A 124 14.92 12.24 23.25
N CYS A 125 14.68 12.62 22.01
CA CYS A 125 15.41 13.74 21.36
C CYS A 125 15.27 15.10 22.08
N GLU A 126 14.31 15.26 22.97
CA GLU A 126 14.05 16.49 23.72
C GLU A 126 14.15 16.35 25.25
N ASP A 127 14.56 15.19 25.78
CA ASP A 127 14.49 14.88 27.23
C ASP A 127 15.33 15.83 28.11
N ASN A 128 16.41 16.36 27.57
CA ASN A 128 17.31 17.28 28.31
C ASN A 128 17.02 18.78 28.08
N ILE A 129 15.83 19.11 27.55
CA ILE A 129 15.46 20.49 27.23
C ILE A 129 14.32 20.97 28.15
N VAL A 130 14.44 22.16 28.73
CA VAL A 130 13.38 22.80 29.54
C VAL A 130 12.13 23.05 28.71
N GLU A 131 10.93 22.74 29.25
CA GLU A 131 9.65 22.69 28.49
C GLU A 131 9.34 23.99 27.73
N GLY A 132 9.51 25.17 28.35
CA GLY A 132 9.31 26.46 27.67
C GLY A 132 10.27 26.68 26.48
N SER A 133 11.48 26.14 26.57
CA SER A 133 12.45 26.16 25.44
C SER A 133 12.10 25.15 24.34
N LYS A 134 11.51 24.01 24.69
CA LYS A 134 11.04 23.02 23.70
C LYS A 134 9.99 23.62 22.76
N GLN A 135 8.97 24.26 23.34
CA GLN A 135 7.88 24.84 22.57
C GLN A 135 8.39 25.91 21.59
N LYS A 136 9.22 26.84 22.06
CA LYS A 136 9.81 27.87 21.18
C LYS A 136 10.63 27.28 20.04
N ARG A 137 11.48 26.29 20.34
CA ARG A 137 12.29 25.64 19.31
C ARG A 137 11.45 24.86 18.29
N ARG A 138 10.34 24.23 18.72
CA ARG A 138 9.38 23.58 17.83
C ARG A 138 8.68 24.60 16.92
N GLU A 139 8.30 25.76 17.45
CA GLU A 139 7.76 26.88 16.66
C GLU A 139 8.78 27.38 15.62
N ASP A 140 10.04 27.61 16.01
CA ASP A 140 11.11 28.02 15.10
C ASP A 140 11.31 27.01 13.95
N LEU A 141 11.21 25.71 14.22
CA LEU A 141 11.31 24.67 13.19
C LEU A 141 10.05 24.62 12.32
N LYS A 142 8.87 24.78 12.92
CA LYS A 142 7.61 24.90 12.18
C LYS A 142 7.68 26.04 11.17
N ASP A 143 8.12 27.23 11.59
CA ASP A 143 8.24 28.39 10.71
C ASP A 143 9.24 28.14 9.57
N LEU A 144 10.36 27.48 9.86
CA LEU A 144 11.31 27.06 8.82
C LEU A 144 10.73 26.06 7.81
N ILE A 145 9.85 25.16 8.27
CA ILE A 145 9.16 24.22 7.38
C ILE A 145 8.21 24.97 6.46
N LEU A 146 7.46 25.94 6.99
CA LEU A 146 6.47 26.72 6.24
C LEU A 146 7.10 27.79 5.33
N LEU A 147 8.31 28.22 5.61
CA LEU A 147 9.01 29.25 4.83
C LEU A 147 9.34 28.79 3.39
N SER A 148 9.64 27.51 3.19
CA SER A 148 9.92 26.96 1.84
C SER A 148 9.71 25.46 1.81
N PRO A 149 9.24 24.88 0.69
CA PRO A 149 9.02 23.44 0.55
C PRO A 149 10.30 22.63 0.85
N LYS A 150 10.23 21.72 1.83
CA LYS A 150 11.34 20.85 2.26
C LYS A 150 10.92 19.40 2.25
N HIS A 151 11.81 18.54 1.74
CA HIS A 151 11.63 17.10 1.86
C HIS A 151 11.85 16.64 3.31
N VAL A 152 11.18 15.59 3.72
CA VAL A 152 11.25 15.03 5.07
C VAL A 152 12.69 14.76 5.54
N ASP A 153 13.57 14.28 4.67
CA ASP A 153 14.99 14.06 5.03
C ASP A 153 15.70 15.36 5.44
N ASP A 154 15.35 16.50 4.85
CA ASP A 154 15.93 17.79 5.19
C ASP A 154 15.36 18.29 6.53
N ILE A 155 14.07 18.07 6.78
CA ILE A 155 13.41 18.38 8.04
C ILE A 155 14.07 17.59 9.18
N ILE A 156 14.31 16.28 8.98
CA ILE A 156 15.00 15.41 9.93
C ILE A 156 16.41 15.92 10.24
N LYS A 157 17.20 16.26 9.21
CA LYS A 157 18.55 16.79 9.38
C LYS A 157 18.58 18.08 10.20
N ILE A 158 17.63 19.00 9.92
CA ILE A 158 17.52 20.28 10.66
C ILE A 158 17.14 20.01 12.12
N GLY A 159 16.15 19.14 12.35
CA GLY A 159 15.70 18.79 13.69
C GLY A 159 16.81 18.16 14.54
N ARG A 160 17.59 17.22 13.99
CA ARG A 160 18.76 16.63 14.64
C ARG A 160 19.80 17.69 15.02
N LYS A 161 20.16 18.56 14.06
CA LYS A 161 21.14 19.62 14.32
C LYS A 161 20.70 20.56 15.47
N LYS A 162 19.41 20.81 15.57
CA LYS A 162 18.81 21.71 16.57
C LYS A 162 18.37 20.97 17.84
N LYS A 163 18.46 19.65 17.90
CA LYS A 163 17.91 18.80 18.98
C LYS A 163 16.42 19.08 19.22
N ILE A 164 15.60 18.99 18.19
CA ILE A 164 14.15 19.25 18.21
C ILE A 164 13.44 18.09 17.55
N CYS A 165 12.26 17.72 18.05
CA CYS A 165 11.42 16.70 17.45
C CYS A 165 10.87 17.17 16.10
N SER A 166 11.46 16.66 15.01
CA SER A 166 11.08 16.96 13.61
C SER A 166 9.62 16.59 13.33
N TRP A 167 9.17 15.45 13.86
CA TRP A 167 7.80 14.98 13.68
C TRP A 167 6.77 15.89 14.34
N SER A 168 7.03 16.32 15.58
CA SER A 168 6.13 17.22 16.32
C SER A 168 6.03 18.58 15.64
N ALA A 169 7.15 19.15 15.18
CA ALA A 169 7.18 20.43 14.47
C ALA A 169 6.44 20.34 13.12
N ALA A 170 6.69 19.29 12.32
CA ALA A 170 6.01 19.06 11.04
C ALA A 170 4.49 18.89 11.25
N ARG A 171 4.08 18.07 12.24
CA ARG A 171 2.66 17.88 12.57
C ARG A 171 1.96 19.19 12.97
N SER A 172 2.65 20.07 13.69
CA SER A 172 2.11 21.39 14.06
C SER A 172 1.97 22.32 12.84
N ALA A 173 2.87 22.21 11.87
CA ALA A 173 2.87 23.00 10.64
C ALA A 173 1.70 22.66 9.70
N VAL A 174 1.10 21.45 9.80
CA VAL A 174 -0.01 21.02 8.93
C VAL A 174 -1.20 21.97 8.96
N LYS A 175 -1.46 22.60 10.11
CA LYS A 175 -2.58 23.55 10.25
C LYS A 175 -2.47 24.80 9.37
N GLU A 176 -1.27 25.13 8.94
CA GLU A 176 -0.94 26.37 8.24
C GLU A 176 -0.40 26.12 6.83
N CYS A 177 -0.38 24.85 6.36
CA CYS A 177 0.10 24.52 5.03
C CYS A 177 -1.05 24.44 4.01
N ASP A 178 -0.72 24.73 2.75
CA ASP A 178 -1.62 24.53 1.62
C ASP A 178 -1.66 23.05 1.22
N ILE A 179 -0.50 22.35 1.33
CA ILE A 179 -0.35 20.96 0.91
C ILE A 179 0.31 20.14 2.03
N LEU A 180 -0.38 19.08 2.45
CA LEU A 180 0.19 18.01 3.24
C LEU A 180 0.56 16.83 2.33
N VAL A 181 1.81 16.36 2.40
CA VAL A 181 2.26 15.12 1.74
C VAL A 181 2.42 14.05 2.80
N CYS A 182 1.71 12.93 2.69
CA CYS A 182 1.77 11.85 3.67
C CYS A 182 1.36 10.48 3.10
N ASP A 183 1.46 9.42 3.93
CA ASP A 183 1.01 8.07 3.60
C ASP A 183 -0.52 7.94 3.70
N TYR A 184 -1.12 6.99 2.96
CA TYR A 184 -2.56 6.68 2.98
C TYR A 184 -3.10 6.40 4.37
N ASN A 185 -2.27 5.85 5.27
CA ASN A 185 -2.67 5.45 6.62
C ASN A 185 -3.20 6.64 7.44
N HIS A 186 -2.70 7.85 7.19
CA HIS A 186 -3.16 9.05 7.89
C HIS A 186 -4.63 9.40 7.64
N ILE A 187 -5.21 8.88 6.55
CA ILE A 187 -6.59 9.18 6.15
C ILE A 187 -7.47 7.91 6.16
N PHE A 188 -6.92 6.75 5.76
CA PHE A 188 -7.70 5.53 5.50
C PHE A 188 -7.50 4.40 6.51
N VAL A 189 -6.65 4.55 7.52
CA VAL A 189 -6.51 3.57 8.59
C VAL A 189 -7.06 4.18 9.88
N GLU A 190 -8.18 3.66 10.37
CA GLU A 190 -9.04 4.25 11.38
C GLU A 190 -8.28 4.72 12.64
N ASN A 191 -7.56 3.83 13.33
CA ASN A 191 -6.80 4.16 14.53
C ASN A 191 -5.75 5.26 14.31
N ILE A 192 -5.23 5.39 13.06
CA ILE A 192 -4.25 6.41 12.69
C ILE A 192 -4.97 7.69 12.26
N SER A 193 -6.06 7.56 11.47
CA SER A 193 -6.76 8.69 10.88
C SER A 193 -7.45 9.55 11.95
N GLU A 194 -8.14 8.96 12.92
CA GLU A 194 -8.80 9.71 13.99
C GLU A 194 -7.79 10.57 14.77
N ASN A 195 -6.67 9.97 15.17
CA ASN A 195 -5.59 10.68 15.83
C ASN A 195 -4.92 11.73 14.94
N SER A 196 -4.76 11.42 13.66
CA SER A 196 -4.11 12.32 12.69
C SER A 196 -5.00 13.50 12.34
N LEU A 197 -6.26 13.26 11.95
CA LEU A 197 -7.20 14.31 11.55
C LEU A 197 -7.46 15.30 12.71
N THR A 198 -7.74 14.78 13.90
CA THR A 198 -8.01 15.59 15.09
C THR A 198 -6.79 16.43 15.49
N ALA A 199 -5.62 15.79 15.61
CA ALA A 199 -4.43 16.49 16.12
C ALA A 199 -3.82 17.45 15.09
N MET A 200 -3.97 17.19 13.79
CA MET A 200 -3.57 18.09 12.72
C MET A 200 -4.67 19.12 12.37
N LYS A 201 -5.86 19.01 12.98
CA LYS A 201 -7.05 19.83 12.70
C LYS A 201 -7.41 19.85 11.21
N ILE A 202 -7.36 18.68 10.56
CA ILE A 202 -7.76 18.54 9.16
C ILE A 202 -9.28 18.46 9.08
N ASP A 203 -9.86 19.33 8.25
CA ASP A 203 -11.27 19.31 7.91
C ASP A 203 -11.44 18.71 6.50
N LEU A 204 -12.00 17.50 6.43
CA LEU A 204 -12.19 16.80 5.16
C LEU A 204 -13.16 17.54 4.22
N GLU A 205 -14.13 18.29 4.73
CA GLU A 205 -15.08 19.05 3.90
C GLU A 205 -14.37 20.18 3.12
N ASN A 206 -13.29 20.70 3.68
CA ASN A 206 -12.44 21.72 3.06
C ASN A 206 -11.13 21.14 2.50
N THR A 207 -11.10 19.83 2.22
CA THR A 207 -9.89 19.15 1.75
C THR A 207 -10.12 18.50 0.38
N ILE A 208 -9.15 18.66 -0.53
CA ILE A 208 -9.06 17.91 -1.78
C ILE A 208 -7.97 16.85 -1.66
N LEU A 209 -8.27 15.61 -2.04
CA LEU A 209 -7.31 14.52 -1.99
C LEU A 209 -6.65 14.30 -3.35
N ILE A 210 -5.34 14.13 -3.37
CA ILE A 210 -4.59 13.58 -4.49
C ILE A 210 -4.05 12.22 -4.03
N ILE A 211 -4.44 11.15 -4.72
CA ILE A 211 -4.05 9.79 -4.38
C ILE A 211 -3.18 9.24 -5.49
N ASP A 212 -1.87 9.26 -5.27
CA ASP A 212 -0.90 8.69 -6.22
C ASP A 212 -0.77 7.18 -5.99
N GLU A 213 -0.49 6.43 -7.05
CA GLU A 213 -0.51 4.96 -7.07
C GLU A 213 -1.80 4.38 -6.45
N ALA A 214 -2.94 5.00 -6.79
CA ALA A 214 -4.26 4.73 -6.22
C ALA A 214 -4.72 3.26 -6.39
N HIS A 215 -4.11 2.51 -7.31
CA HIS A 215 -4.34 1.07 -7.46
C HIS A 215 -4.01 0.26 -6.19
N ASN A 216 -3.16 0.81 -5.30
CA ASN A 216 -2.79 0.17 -4.03
C ASN A 216 -3.78 0.48 -2.89
N LEU A 217 -4.63 1.49 -3.05
CA LEU A 217 -5.49 1.97 -1.96
C LEU A 217 -6.45 0.90 -1.43
N PRO A 218 -7.16 0.10 -2.26
CA PRO A 218 -8.04 -0.95 -1.75
C PRO A 218 -7.33 -1.94 -0.83
N ASP A 219 -6.14 -2.40 -1.20
CA ASP A 219 -5.38 -3.36 -0.40
C ASP A 219 -4.75 -2.72 0.84
N ARG A 220 -4.37 -1.44 0.79
CA ARG A 220 -3.92 -0.70 1.96
C ARG A 220 -5.00 -0.58 3.01
N ILE A 221 -6.23 -0.27 2.60
CA ILE A 221 -7.38 -0.21 3.52
C ILE A 221 -7.65 -1.59 4.13
N ARG A 222 -7.70 -2.66 3.32
CA ARG A 222 -7.91 -4.03 3.81
C ARG A 222 -6.85 -4.43 4.83
N ASN A 223 -5.59 -4.21 4.52
CA ASN A 223 -4.46 -4.57 5.39
C ASN A 223 -4.39 -3.71 6.66
N GLY A 224 -4.91 -2.49 6.62
CA GLY A 224 -5.01 -1.60 7.78
C GLY A 224 -5.89 -2.15 8.91
N LEU A 225 -6.89 -2.96 8.56
CA LEU A 225 -7.81 -3.60 9.50
C LEU A 225 -7.50 -5.10 9.72
N GLU A 226 -6.38 -5.62 9.21
CA GLU A 226 -5.97 -6.99 9.55
C GLU A 226 -5.52 -7.06 11.01
N ARG A 227 -6.20 -7.89 11.79
CA ARG A 227 -5.84 -8.24 13.17
C ARG A 227 -5.53 -9.72 13.25
N ARG A 228 -4.67 -10.11 14.17
CA ARG A 228 -4.27 -11.51 14.33
C ARG A 228 -4.06 -11.86 15.80
N ALA A 229 -4.51 -13.05 16.18
CA ALA A 229 -4.32 -13.61 17.50
C ALA A 229 -3.92 -15.10 17.42
N ILE A 230 -2.84 -15.44 18.06
CA ILE A 230 -2.51 -16.83 18.42
C ILE A 230 -3.01 -17.11 19.85
N VAL A 231 -3.19 -18.35 20.22
CA VAL A 231 -3.75 -18.72 21.54
C VAL A 231 -3.01 -18.09 22.71
N LYS A 232 -1.69 -17.89 22.58
CA LYS A 232 -0.84 -17.28 23.60
C LYS A 232 -1.27 -15.84 23.99
N ILE A 233 -1.95 -15.12 23.13
CA ILE A 233 -2.36 -13.73 23.39
C ILE A 233 -3.23 -13.60 24.64
N PHE A 234 -4.08 -14.59 24.91
CA PHE A 234 -4.96 -14.60 26.08
C PHE A 234 -4.17 -14.69 27.38
N ARG A 235 -3.11 -15.53 27.40
CA ARG A 235 -2.19 -15.64 28.53
C ARG A 235 -1.40 -14.37 28.73
N ASP A 236 -0.81 -13.85 27.68
CA ASP A 236 0.04 -12.66 27.74
C ASP A 236 -0.80 -11.46 28.21
N SER A 237 -2.04 -11.28 27.71
CA SER A 237 -2.96 -10.24 28.16
C SER A 237 -3.35 -10.41 29.64
N ARG A 238 -3.56 -11.64 30.11
CA ARG A 238 -3.82 -11.89 31.55
C ARG A 238 -2.65 -11.45 32.42
N LEU A 239 -1.42 -11.78 32.03
CA LEU A 239 -0.23 -11.40 32.76
C LEU A 239 -0.03 -9.87 32.78
N GLU A 240 -0.29 -9.19 31.67
CA GLU A 240 -0.26 -7.74 31.60
C GLU A 240 -1.31 -7.07 32.52
N ILE A 241 -2.52 -7.60 32.60
CA ILE A 241 -3.56 -7.12 33.53
C ILE A 241 -3.14 -7.36 34.98
N GLU A 242 -2.54 -8.51 35.29
CA GLU A 242 -2.03 -8.84 36.63
C GLU A 242 -0.96 -7.85 37.08
N GLU A 243 -0.02 -7.54 36.18
CA GLU A 243 1.01 -6.53 36.43
C GLU A 243 0.43 -5.13 36.59
N TYR A 244 -0.53 -4.75 35.76
CA TYR A 244 -1.23 -3.47 35.86
C TYR A 244 -1.99 -3.33 37.20
N LEU A 245 -2.67 -4.41 37.63
CA LEU A 245 -3.34 -4.46 38.93
C LEU A 245 -2.36 -4.23 40.07
N ALA A 246 -1.23 -4.93 40.09
CA ALA A 246 -0.21 -4.83 41.14
C ALA A 246 0.36 -3.40 41.23
N ARG A 247 0.59 -2.75 40.09
CA ARG A 247 1.06 -1.36 40.03
C ARG A 247 0.01 -0.39 40.55
N THR A 248 -1.25 -0.53 40.14
CA THR A 248 -2.35 0.31 40.56
C THR A 248 -2.56 0.23 42.08
N GLU A 249 -2.57 -0.99 42.65
CA GLU A 249 -2.66 -1.19 44.10
C GLU A 249 -1.49 -0.55 44.86
N LYS A 250 -0.27 -0.62 44.32
CA LYS A 250 0.92 0.01 44.91
C LYS A 250 0.85 1.55 44.87
N THR A 251 0.32 2.10 43.78
CA THR A 251 0.17 3.56 43.64
C THR A 251 -0.87 4.13 44.60
N ILE A 252 -2.03 3.47 44.69
CA ILE A 252 -3.11 3.86 45.63
C ILE A 252 -2.62 3.81 47.07
N LYS A 253 -1.89 2.76 47.47
CA LYS A 253 -1.29 2.68 48.81
C LYS A 253 -0.27 3.77 49.11
N LYS A 254 0.52 4.18 48.10
CA LYS A 254 1.53 5.24 48.27
C LYS A 254 0.94 6.66 48.41
N LEU A 255 -0.19 6.89 47.75
CA LEU A 255 -0.83 8.21 47.68
C LEU A 255 -1.89 8.42 48.78
N ASP A 256 -2.11 7.40 49.66
CA ASP A 256 -3.13 7.40 50.74
C ASP A 256 -4.56 7.76 50.22
N LEU A 257 -4.78 7.45 48.95
CA LEU A 257 -6.05 7.67 48.25
C LEU A 257 -7.01 6.53 48.63
N SER A 258 -7.78 6.74 49.70
CA SER A 258 -8.85 5.80 50.13
C SER A 258 -10.21 6.12 49.54
N GLU A 259 -10.28 6.96 48.49
CA GLU A 259 -11.53 7.40 47.87
C GLU A 259 -12.27 6.28 47.10
N ILE A 260 -13.58 6.39 47.03
CA ILE A 260 -14.52 5.36 46.52
C ILE A 260 -14.22 5.04 45.03
N GLU A 261 -13.79 6.01 44.24
CA GLU A 261 -13.49 5.83 42.81
C GLU A 261 -12.28 4.91 42.55
N ASP A 262 -11.22 5.03 43.35
CA ASP A 262 -10.01 4.21 43.20
C ASP A 262 -10.28 2.74 43.59
N ASN A 263 -11.14 2.50 44.58
CA ASN A 263 -11.58 1.16 44.93
C ASN A 263 -12.47 0.53 43.81
N PHE A 264 -13.28 1.31 43.12
CA PHE A 264 -14.05 0.85 41.99
C PHE A 264 -13.17 0.40 40.82
N GLN A 265 -12.13 1.17 40.51
CA GLN A 265 -11.15 0.85 39.47
C GLN A 265 -10.44 -0.49 39.76
N ILE A 266 -9.98 -0.70 40.97
CA ILE A 266 -9.37 -1.99 41.38
C ILE A 266 -10.34 -3.15 41.21
N VAL A 267 -11.60 -2.96 41.59
CA VAL A 267 -12.65 -4.01 41.44
C VAL A 267 -12.85 -4.38 39.97
N GLU A 268 -12.94 -3.41 39.10
CA GLU A 268 -13.06 -3.66 37.65
C GLU A 268 -11.83 -4.36 37.04
N ILE A 269 -10.61 -3.98 37.43
CA ILE A 269 -9.40 -4.65 37.00
C ILE A 269 -9.35 -6.10 37.51
N LYS A 270 -9.72 -6.34 38.77
CA LYS A 270 -9.82 -7.69 39.35
C LYS A 270 -10.86 -8.55 38.64
N LYS A 271 -11.99 -7.97 38.24
CA LYS A 271 -13.03 -8.63 37.45
C LYS A 271 -12.45 -9.04 36.07
N SER A 272 -11.80 -8.11 35.39
CA SER A 272 -11.17 -8.37 34.08
C SER A 272 -10.07 -9.41 34.15
N HIS A 273 -9.25 -9.41 35.21
CA HIS A 273 -8.25 -10.44 35.43
C HIS A 273 -8.88 -11.84 35.58
N ARG A 274 -9.97 -11.96 36.36
CA ARG A 274 -10.72 -13.23 36.49
C ARG A 274 -11.30 -13.69 35.17
N GLN A 275 -11.92 -12.77 34.39
CA GLN A 275 -12.43 -13.03 33.06
C GLN A 275 -11.33 -13.53 32.12
N MET A 276 -10.17 -12.87 32.09
CA MET A 276 -9.03 -13.28 31.26
C MET A 276 -8.48 -14.66 31.66
N LYS A 277 -8.49 -15.02 32.95
CA LYS A 277 -8.08 -16.36 33.39
C LYS A 277 -9.02 -17.45 32.88
N LYS A 278 -10.34 -17.20 32.86
CA LYS A 278 -11.32 -18.10 32.24
C LYS A 278 -11.11 -18.18 30.72
N LEU A 279 -10.94 -17.04 30.08
CA LEU A 279 -10.71 -16.96 28.63
C LEU A 279 -9.43 -17.71 28.21
N GLU A 280 -8.32 -17.59 28.94
CA GLU A 280 -7.09 -18.34 28.65
C GLU A 280 -7.34 -19.85 28.59
N ASN A 281 -8.09 -20.39 29.52
CA ASN A 281 -8.36 -21.82 29.59
C ASN A 281 -9.34 -22.31 28.51
N GLU A 282 -10.46 -21.61 28.34
CA GLU A 282 -11.53 -22.05 27.42
C GLU A 282 -11.16 -21.76 25.97
N MET A 283 -10.50 -20.62 25.67
CA MET A 283 -10.04 -20.33 24.31
C MET A 283 -8.90 -21.31 23.89
N LYS A 284 -8.08 -21.79 24.82
CA LYS A 284 -7.12 -22.85 24.50
C LYS A 284 -7.81 -24.12 24.00
N LYS A 285 -8.95 -24.49 24.62
CA LYS A 285 -9.77 -25.65 24.16
C LYS A 285 -10.42 -25.36 22.82
N TRP A 286 -10.95 -24.14 22.64
CA TRP A 286 -11.56 -23.71 21.39
C TRP A 286 -10.57 -23.73 20.22
N TYR A 287 -9.36 -23.19 20.41
CA TYR A 287 -8.29 -23.23 19.40
C TYR A 287 -7.92 -24.67 19.07
N LYS A 288 -7.75 -25.53 20.06
CA LYS A 288 -7.46 -26.95 19.84
C LYS A 288 -8.54 -27.67 19.03
N LYS A 289 -9.82 -27.38 19.34
CA LYS A 289 -10.93 -27.90 18.56
C LYS A 289 -10.86 -27.43 17.09
N LYS A 290 -10.52 -26.17 16.87
CA LYS A 290 -10.39 -25.62 15.51
C LYS A 290 -9.18 -26.19 14.75
N GLU A 291 -8.07 -26.46 15.41
CA GLU A 291 -6.92 -27.18 14.83
C GLU A 291 -7.35 -28.58 14.38
N ASP A 292 -8.05 -29.33 15.21
CA ASP A 292 -8.54 -30.68 14.90
C ASP A 292 -9.57 -30.66 13.74
N GLU A 293 -10.42 -29.65 13.68
CA GLU A 293 -11.36 -29.43 12.55
C GLU A 293 -10.59 -29.14 11.24
N LEU A 294 -9.60 -28.27 11.28
CA LEU A 294 -8.76 -27.91 10.12
C LEU A 294 -8.00 -29.13 9.57
N ILE A 295 -7.41 -29.93 10.47
CA ILE A 295 -6.71 -31.17 10.10
C ILE A 295 -7.68 -32.17 9.44
N LYS A 296 -8.87 -32.34 9.99
CA LYS A 296 -9.91 -33.23 9.42
C LYS A 296 -10.35 -32.77 8.03
N LEU A 297 -10.42 -31.45 7.79
CA LEU A 297 -10.75 -30.90 6.49
C LEU A 297 -9.62 -31.05 5.46
N GLY A 298 -8.38 -31.36 5.87
CA GLY A 298 -7.22 -31.44 4.99
C GLY A 298 -6.91 -30.11 4.26
N LYS A 299 -7.27 -28.98 4.86
CA LYS A 299 -7.04 -27.64 4.32
C LYS A 299 -5.96 -26.91 5.09
N ASN A 300 -5.40 -25.86 4.47
CA ASN A 300 -4.40 -25.01 5.13
C ASN A 300 -5.04 -23.89 5.95
N ASP A 301 -6.29 -23.53 5.65
CA ASP A 301 -7.06 -22.52 6.37
C ASP A 301 -8.57 -22.80 6.29
N MET A 302 -9.35 -22.19 7.16
CA MET A 302 -10.81 -22.24 7.14
C MET A 302 -11.43 -20.93 7.58
N LYS A 303 -12.59 -20.61 7.02
CA LYS A 303 -13.42 -19.48 7.43
C LYS A 303 -14.02 -19.75 8.83
N ILE A 304 -14.05 -18.72 9.66
CA ILE A 304 -14.79 -18.69 10.92
C ILE A 304 -15.76 -17.53 10.86
N GLU A 305 -17.00 -17.77 11.24
CA GLU A 305 -17.99 -16.71 11.34
C GLU A 305 -17.65 -15.76 12.51
N THR A 306 -17.81 -14.46 12.28
CA THR A 306 -17.58 -13.44 13.32
C THR A 306 -18.41 -13.69 14.57
N THR A 307 -19.66 -14.13 14.36
CA THR A 307 -20.60 -14.50 15.42
C THR A 307 -20.11 -15.69 16.23
N GLU A 308 -19.51 -16.70 15.63
CA GLU A 308 -18.96 -17.88 16.33
C GLU A 308 -17.84 -17.48 17.28
N PHE A 309 -16.87 -16.70 16.81
CA PHE A 309 -15.74 -16.25 17.62
C PHE A 309 -16.20 -15.32 18.75
N THR A 310 -17.07 -14.36 18.44
CA THR A 310 -17.57 -13.41 19.43
C THR A 310 -18.44 -14.10 20.49
N SER A 311 -19.29 -15.05 20.09
CA SER A 311 -20.12 -15.82 21.02
C SER A 311 -19.29 -16.73 21.91
N ALA A 312 -18.19 -17.32 21.38
CA ALA A 312 -17.28 -18.12 22.19
C ALA A 312 -16.65 -17.29 23.33
N ILE A 313 -16.22 -16.06 23.04
CA ILE A 313 -15.65 -15.17 24.06
C ILE A 313 -16.76 -14.68 25.01
N SER A 314 -17.90 -14.25 24.47
CA SER A 314 -18.98 -13.67 25.26
C SER A 314 -19.61 -14.69 26.23
N SER A 315 -19.80 -15.94 25.81
CA SER A 315 -20.33 -17.00 26.70
C SER A 315 -19.44 -17.24 27.91
N ILE A 316 -18.10 -17.22 27.72
CA ILE A 316 -17.13 -17.41 28.81
C ILE A 316 -17.19 -16.25 29.82
N ILE A 317 -17.37 -15.01 29.32
CA ILE A 317 -17.45 -13.81 30.16
C ILE A 317 -18.77 -13.72 30.93
N ASN A 318 -19.88 -14.20 30.32
CA ASN A 318 -21.23 -14.08 30.86
C ASN A 318 -21.69 -15.31 31.68
N GLU A 319 -20.85 -16.34 31.84
CA GLU A 319 -21.19 -17.55 32.60
C GLU A 319 -21.69 -17.30 34.04
N ASP A 320 -21.41 -16.11 34.59
CA ASP A 320 -21.85 -15.74 35.93
C ASP A 320 -23.22 -14.99 35.93
N LEU A 321 -23.86 -14.84 34.78
CA LEU A 321 -25.12 -14.11 34.62
C LEU A 321 -26.18 -15.04 34.01
N ASP A 322 -27.20 -15.43 34.84
CA ASP A 322 -28.40 -16.19 34.45
C ASP A 322 -29.30 -15.47 33.40
N ILE A 323 -28.70 -14.84 32.39
CA ILE A 323 -29.43 -14.13 31.32
C ILE A 323 -29.51 -15.05 30.10
N GLN A 324 -30.58 -15.83 30.05
CA GLN A 324 -31.02 -16.53 28.84
C GLN A 324 -31.49 -15.49 27.80
N ASN A 325 -30.91 -15.60 26.59
CA ASN A 325 -31.42 -15.13 25.29
C ASN A 325 -31.01 -13.77 24.71
N ASP A 326 -30.23 -12.93 25.37
CA ASP A 326 -29.58 -11.83 24.60
C ASP A 326 -28.08 -11.83 24.89
N VAL A 327 -27.26 -11.97 23.82
CA VAL A 327 -25.80 -11.87 23.93
C VAL A 327 -25.46 -10.45 24.37
N ASN A 328 -25.34 -10.27 25.69
CA ASN A 328 -25.06 -8.93 26.24
C ASN A 328 -23.62 -8.55 26.02
N TYR A 329 -23.35 -7.84 24.91
CA TYR A 329 -22.01 -7.34 24.55
C TYR A 329 -21.50 -6.26 25.52
N SER A 330 -22.28 -5.80 26.52
CA SER A 330 -21.83 -4.77 27.46
C SER A 330 -20.63 -5.23 28.30
N ASN A 331 -20.64 -6.47 28.79
CA ASN A 331 -19.51 -7.04 29.52
C ASN A 331 -18.26 -7.20 28.62
N LEU A 332 -18.48 -7.55 27.35
CA LEU A 332 -17.39 -7.65 26.39
C LEU A 332 -16.80 -6.27 26.05
N LYS A 333 -17.62 -5.24 25.89
CA LYS A 333 -17.18 -3.85 25.73
C LYS A 333 -16.41 -3.36 26.96
N ASN A 334 -16.88 -3.70 28.16
CA ASN A 334 -16.16 -3.37 29.39
C ASN A 334 -14.79 -4.05 29.45
N LEU A 335 -14.70 -5.33 29.07
CA LEU A 335 -13.42 -6.02 28.99
C LEU A 335 -12.49 -5.35 27.98
N ILE A 336 -12.96 -5.00 26.78
CA ILE A 336 -12.20 -4.29 25.75
C ILE A 336 -11.66 -2.98 26.33
N ASN A 337 -12.49 -2.18 27.00
CA ASN A 337 -12.08 -0.92 27.62
C ASN A 337 -10.98 -1.13 28.67
N GLN A 338 -11.08 -2.20 29.48
CA GLN A 338 -10.04 -2.52 30.45
C GLN A 338 -8.75 -2.98 29.79
N LEU A 339 -8.83 -3.79 28.71
CA LEU A 339 -7.66 -4.20 27.93
C LEU A 339 -6.93 -3.01 27.31
N TYR A 340 -7.64 -1.98 26.82
CA TYR A 340 -7.02 -0.74 26.32
C TYR A 340 -6.40 0.10 27.44
N ARG A 341 -6.89 0.00 28.68
CA ARG A 341 -6.31 0.73 29.84
C ARG A 341 -5.06 0.07 30.38
N VAL A 342 -4.80 -1.19 30.03
CA VAL A 342 -3.58 -1.88 30.43
C VAL A 342 -2.39 -1.24 29.70
N ARG A 343 -1.70 -0.35 30.43
CA ARG A 343 -0.47 0.28 29.95
C ARG A 343 0.70 -0.36 30.64
N VAL A 344 1.61 -0.91 29.88
CA VAL A 344 2.89 -1.37 30.40
C VAL A 344 3.85 -0.19 30.31
N GLU A 345 3.99 0.55 31.42
CA GLU A 345 5.04 1.54 31.56
C GLU A 345 6.37 0.81 31.68
N GLN A 346 7.30 1.07 30.77
CA GLN A 346 8.69 0.70 30.96
C GLN A 346 9.36 1.68 31.93
N GLU A 347 10.54 1.31 32.42
CA GLU A 347 11.31 2.13 33.38
C GLU A 347 11.53 3.58 32.90
N ASP A 348 11.40 3.84 31.58
CA ASP A 348 11.52 5.17 30.96
C ASP A 348 10.16 5.83 30.64
N GLY A 349 9.02 5.34 31.15
CA GLY A 349 7.70 5.96 31.02
C GLY A 349 6.99 5.76 29.67
N ASP A 350 7.27 4.73 28.90
CA ASP A 350 6.84 4.50 27.51
C ASP A 350 5.67 3.50 27.37
N GLU A 351 4.74 3.74 26.39
CA GLU A 351 3.64 2.84 26.08
C GLU A 351 4.04 1.84 24.99
N LYS A 352 4.05 0.57 25.35
CA LYS A 352 4.29 -0.55 24.41
C LYS A 352 2.95 -1.03 23.82
N GLU A 353 2.93 -1.38 22.53
CA GLU A 353 1.82 -2.17 21.97
C GLU A 353 1.74 -3.51 22.71
N THR A 354 0.75 -3.64 23.60
CA THR A 354 0.60 -4.79 24.51
C THR A 354 -0.16 -5.92 23.83
N ALA A 355 -0.08 -7.13 24.38
CA ALA A 355 -0.95 -8.24 23.98
C ALA A 355 -2.41 -7.90 24.25
N SER A 356 -2.68 -7.21 25.35
CA SER A 356 -4.00 -6.69 25.72
C SER A 356 -4.58 -5.77 24.66
N THR A 357 -3.81 -4.80 24.18
CA THR A 357 -4.25 -3.89 23.10
C THR A 357 -4.57 -4.67 21.81
N ARG A 358 -3.68 -5.59 21.40
CA ARG A 358 -3.91 -6.40 20.19
C ARG A 358 -5.12 -7.32 20.29
N LEU A 359 -5.38 -7.87 21.48
CA LEU A 359 -6.58 -8.66 21.72
C LEU A 359 -7.83 -7.80 21.71
N ALA A 360 -7.79 -6.62 22.35
CA ALA A 360 -8.87 -5.65 22.33
C ALA A 360 -9.21 -5.23 20.89
N ASP A 361 -8.22 -4.92 20.07
CA ASP A 361 -8.39 -4.56 18.65
C ASP A 361 -9.10 -5.68 17.86
N LEU A 362 -8.69 -6.95 18.04
CA LEU A 362 -9.34 -8.07 17.35
C LEU A 362 -10.78 -8.23 17.79
N ILE A 363 -11.05 -8.19 19.09
CA ILE A 363 -12.41 -8.34 19.60
C ILE A 363 -13.28 -7.15 19.18
N SER A 364 -12.74 -5.93 19.25
CA SER A 364 -13.44 -4.69 18.86
C SER A 364 -13.89 -4.73 17.40
N ILE A 365 -12.98 -5.02 16.47
CA ILE A 365 -13.32 -5.10 15.06
C ILE A 365 -14.30 -6.24 14.76
N THR A 366 -14.22 -7.34 15.50
CA THR A 366 -15.15 -8.46 15.34
C THR A 366 -16.57 -8.08 15.76
N ILE A 367 -16.73 -7.27 16.83
CA ILE A 367 -18.04 -6.75 17.27
C ILE A 367 -18.55 -5.70 16.29
N GLU A 368 -17.71 -4.78 15.85
CA GLU A 368 -18.09 -3.72 14.91
C GLU A 368 -18.69 -4.29 13.61
N TYR A 369 -18.09 -5.38 13.12
CA TYR A 369 -18.54 -6.05 11.88
C TYR A 369 -19.38 -7.31 12.13
N LEU A 370 -19.98 -7.49 13.33
CA LEU A 370 -20.70 -8.71 13.72
C LEU A 370 -21.83 -9.09 12.76
N HIS A 371 -22.55 -8.09 12.25
CA HIS A 371 -23.66 -8.26 11.32
C HIS A 371 -23.33 -7.77 9.91
N ASN A 372 -22.05 -7.60 9.60
CA ASN A 372 -21.60 -7.10 8.31
C ASN A 372 -20.67 -8.11 7.65
N ASN A 373 -21.10 -8.68 6.54
CA ASN A 373 -20.32 -9.66 5.77
C ASN A 373 -19.04 -9.09 5.14
N ALA A 374 -18.75 -7.79 5.32
CA ALA A 374 -17.54 -7.16 4.83
C ALA A 374 -16.27 -7.57 5.59
N LEU A 375 -16.38 -8.20 6.76
CA LEU A 375 -15.27 -8.77 7.51
C LEU A 375 -15.41 -10.27 7.62
N VAL A 376 -14.31 -10.99 7.46
CA VAL A 376 -14.24 -12.43 7.68
C VAL A 376 -13.10 -12.76 8.64
N LEU A 377 -13.31 -13.76 9.48
CA LEU A 377 -12.23 -14.38 10.25
C LEU A 377 -11.76 -15.65 9.53
N VAL A 378 -10.44 -15.84 9.54
CA VAL A 378 -9.81 -17.05 9.00
C VAL A 378 -8.92 -17.67 10.07
N PHE A 379 -9.10 -18.97 10.27
CA PHE A 379 -8.24 -19.78 11.11
C PHE A 379 -7.22 -20.50 10.24
N ASP A 380 -5.95 -20.41 10.62
CA ASP A 380 -4.83 -21.13 9.99
C ASP A 380 -3.80 -21.57 11.06
N LEU A 381 -2.76 -22.26 10.63
CA LEU A 381 -1.64 -22.63 11.49
C LEU A 381 -0.42 -21.74 11.18
N LEU A 382 0.24 -21.28 12.23
CA LEU A 382 1.54 -20.60 12.17
C LEU A 382 2.53 -21.37 13.01
N ALA A 383 3.51 -22.03 12.38
CA ALA A 383 4.48 -22.89 13.07
C ALA A 383 3.78 -23.89 14.02
N ASP A 384 2.74 -24.55 13.50
CA ASP A 384 1.89 -25.53 14.18
C ASP A 384 1.00 -24.99 15.32
N GLU A 385 0.96 -23.68 15.53
CA GLU A 385 0.04 -23.04 16.47
C GLU A 385 -1.18 -22.43 15.73
N GLY A 386 -2.39 -22.65 16.27
CA GLY A 386 -3.62 -22.08 15.75
C GLY A 386 -3.61 -20.55 15.82
N ARG A 387 -4.05 -19.93 14.72
CA ARG A 387 -4.13 -18.47 14.59
C ARG A 387 -5.45 -18.04 13.98
N VAL A 388 -6.10 -17.07 14.61
CA VAL A 388 -7.24 -16.33 14.04
C VAL A 388 -6.72 -15.04 13.39
N ARG A 389 -7.20 -14.74 12.19
CA ARG A 389 -6.94 -13.48 11.49
C ARG A 389 -8.23 -12.86 10.98
N SER A 390 -8.38 -11.55 11.17
CA SER A 390 -9.47 -10.79 10.53
C SER A 390 -9.03 -10.30 9.15
N PHE A 391 -9.95 -10.31 8.19
CA PHE A 391 -9.73 -9.76 6.86
C PHE A 391 -10.93 -8.93 6.44
N LEU A 392 -10.70 -7.66 6.15
CA LEU A 392 -11.70 -6.81 5.52
C LEU A 392 -11.83 -7.19 4.03
N LEU A 393 -13.04 -7.52 3.59
CA LEU A 393 -13.33 -7.88 2.19
C LEU A 393 -13.68 -6.63 1.37
N ASP A 394 -14.32 -5.66 2.00
CA ASP A 394 -14.80 -4.43 1.36
C ASP A 394 -14.05 -3.18 1.84
N PRO A 395 -13.10 -2.66 1.06
CA PRO A 395 -12.42 -1.42 1.40
C PRO A 395 -13.36 -0.20 1.38
N GLY A 396 -14.50 -0.30 0.67
CA GLY A 396 -15.50 0.75 0.56
C GLY A 396 -16.15 1.12 1.90
N VAL A 397 -16.21 0.19 2.86
CA VAL A 397 -16.74 0.49 4.20
C VAL A 397 -15.95 1.62 4.88
N VAL A 398 -14.63 1.64 4.68
CA VAL A 398 -13.75 2.69 5.22
C VAL A 398 -13.69 3.90 4.30
N SER A 399 -13.56 3.69 2.98
CA SER A 399 -13.32 4.79 2.04
C SER A 399 -14.57 5.62 1.71
N ALA A 400 -15.76 5.04 1.70
CA ALA A 400 -16.99 5.76 1.34
C ALA A 400 -17.30 6.95 2.26
N PRO A 401 -17.23 6.83 3.60
CA PRO A 401 -17.43 7.98 4.50
C PRO A 401 -16.42 9.10 4.26
N ILE A 402 -15.17 8.76 3.95
CA ILE A 402 -14.10 9.72 3.67
C ILE A 402 -14.38 10.45 2.36
N PHE A 403 -14.63 9.72 1.27
CA PHE A 403 -14.92 10.33 -0.03
C PHE A 403 -16.24 11.12 -0.05
N SER A 404 -17.21 10.74 0.79
CA SER A 404 -18.45 11.50 0.93
C SER A 404 -18.23 12.87 1.56
N LYS A 405 -17.28 12.99 2.47
CA LYS A 405 -16.95 14.24 3.17
C LYS A 405 -15.98 15.13 2.41
N THR A 406 -15.08 14.57 1.60
CA THR A 406 -14.04 15.37 0.91
C THR A 406 -14.61 16.31 -0.13
N SER A 407 -13.96 17.45 -0.35
CA SER A 407 -14.32 18.40 -1.41
C SER A 407 -14.16 17.85 -2.82
N GLY A 408 -13.37 16.80 -3.01
CA GLY A 408 -13.12 16.14 -4.28
C GLY A 408 -11.82 15.35 -4.22
N ALA A 409 -11.54 14.53 -5.25
CA ALA A 409 -10.27 13.83 -5.31
C ALA A 409 -9.82 13.53 -6.74
N ILE A 410 -8.49 13.43 -6.88
CA ILE A 410 -7.83 12.85 -8.06
C ILE A 410 -7.17 11.54 -7.63
N LEU A 411 -7.62 10.43 -8.22
CA LEU A 411 -7.03 9.11 -8.04
C LEU A 411 -6.23 8.78 -9.31
N MET A 412 -4.93 8.60 -9.18
CA MET A 412 -4.06 8.41 -10.34
C MET A 412 -3.09 7.25 -10.18
N SER A 413 -2.87 6.51 -11.25
CA SER A 413 -1.81 5.50 -11.35
C SER A 413 -1.59 5.04 -12.78
N GLY A 414 -0.41 4.51 -13.08
CA GLY A 414 -0.10 3.85 -14.35
C GLY A 414 -0.84 2.53 -14.56
N THR A 415 -1.33 1.93 -13.51
CA THR A 415 -2.03 0.64 -13.50
C THR A 415 -3.43 0.73 -12.89
N LEU A 416 -4.05 1.92 -12.90
CA LEU A 416 -5.43 2.13 -12.45
C LEU A 416 -6.42 1.66 -13.53
N PHE A 417 -6.31 0.40 -13.90
CA PHE A 417 -7.11 -0.18 -14.98
C PHE A 417 -7.88 -1.42 -14.51
N PRO A 418 -9.16 -1.57 -14.83
CA PRO A 418 -10.04 -0.50 -15.35
C PRO A 418 -10.44 0.47 -14.21
N PRO A 419 -10.56 1.78 -14.47
CA PRO A 419 -10.90 2.77 -13.46
C PRO A 419 -12.22 2.48 -12.72
N GLU A 420 -13.21 1.92 -13.41
CA GLU A 420 -14.52 1.57 -12.85
C GLU A 420 -14.41 0.55 -11.71
N MET A 421 -13.46 -0.39 -11.81
CA MET A 421 -13.22 -1.36 -10.74
C MET A 421 -12.84 -0.66 -9.44
N TYR A 422 -11.97 0.32 -9.51
CA TYR A 422 -11.52 1.06 -8.33
C TYR A 422 -12.61 1.96 -7.75
N ALA A 423 -13.44 2.58 -8.61
CA ALA A 423 -14.60 3.34 -8.18
C ALA A 423 -15.64 2.44 -7.48
N ASP A 424 -15.88 1.24 -8.02
CA ASP A 424 -16.75 0.23 -7.41
C ASP A 424 -16.20 -0.25 -6.04
N LEU A 425 -14.90 -0.57 -5.96
CA LEU A 425 -14.25 -1.07 -4.76
C LEU A 425 -14.19 -0.03 -3.64
N LEU A 426 -13.92 1.22 -3.97
CA LEU A 426 -13.79 2.32 -3.02
C LEU A 426 -15.14 2.99 -2.68
N GLN A 427 -16.23 2.54 -3.29
CA GLN A 427 -17.57 3.07 -3.11
C GLN A 427 -17.64 4.59 -3.28
N ILE A 428 -17.12 5.08 -4.39
CA ILE A 428 -17.16 6.51 -4.71
C ILE A 428 -18.61 6.99 -4.80
N PRO A 429 -18.97 8.15 -4.21
CA PRO A 429 -20.33 8.70 -4.22
C PRO A 429 -20.85 8.92 -5.64
N LYS A 430 -21.89 8.16 -6.04
CA LYS A 430 -22.47 8.21 -7.40
C LYS A 430 -23.27 9.47 -7.70
N ASN A 431 -23.64 10.23 -6.68
CA ASN A 431 -24.34 11.51 -6.80
C ASN A 431 -23.41 12.70 -7.13
N ARG A 432 -22.10 12.46 -7.22
CA ARG A 432 -21.09 13.45 -7.59
C ARG A 432 -20.51 13.14 -8.96
N LYS A 433 -19.98 14.16 -9.63
CA LYS A 433 -19.35 13.98 -10.95
C LYS A 433 -18.14 13.03 -10.84
N ILE A 434 -18.11 12.01 -11.67
CA ILE A 434 -17.00 11.07 -11.77
C ILE A 434 -16.52 11.06 -13.22
N THR A 435 -15.26 11.41 -13.42
CA THR A 435 -14.58 11.29 -14.72
C THR A 435 -13.54 10.19 -14.64
N MET A 436 -13.54 9.30 -15.63
CA MET A 436 -12.63 8.16 -15.73
C MET A 436 -11.92 8.25 -17.08
N THR A 437 -10.62 8.50 -17.06
CA THR A 437 -9.84 8.70 -18.28
C THR A 437 -8.63 7.81 -18.33
N GLU A 438 -8.47 7.09 -19.44
CA GLU A 438 -7.24 6.40 -19.81
C GLU A 438 -6.40 7.33 -20.69
N TYR A 439 -5.29 7.84 -20.14
CA TYR A 439 -4.40 8.70 -20.88
C TYR A 439 -3.43 7.90 -21.75
N GLU A 440 -3.24 8.36 -22.97
CA GLU A 440 -2.28 7.72 -23.87
C GLU A 440 -0.85 7.83 -23.31
N SER A 441 -0.09 6.75 -23.47
CA SER A 441 1.32 6.75 -23.13
C SER A 441 2.07 7.75 -24.01
N SER A 442 2.93 8.57 -23.41
CA SER A 442 3.86 9.41 -24.17
C SER A 442 4.95 8.59 -24.89
N PHE A 443 5.00 7.29 -24.67
CA PHE A 443 5.98 6.39 -25.26
C PHE A 443 5.39 5.64 -26.44
N LEU A 444 6.15 5.55 -27.53
CA LEU A 444 5.74 4.84 -28.73
C LEU A 444 5.58 3.33 -28.41
N SER A 445 4.43 2.76 -28.74
CA SER A 445 4.16 1.32 -28.56
C SER A 445 5.17 0.44 -29.31
N GLU A 446 5.70 0.94 -30.42
CA GLU A 446 6.75 0.27 -31.22
C GLU A 446 8.07 0.09 -30.46
N LYS A 447 8.36 0.94 -29.48
CA LYS A 447 9.54 0.81 -28.61
C LYS A 447 9.35 -0.16 -27.44
N ARG A 448 8.14 -0.68 -27.25
CA ARG A 448 7.79 -1.68 -26.24
C ARG A 448 6.83 -2.74 -26.78
N PRO A 449 7.22 -3.54 -27.77
CA PRO A 449 6.39 -4.65 -28.24
C PRO A 449 6.21 -5.69 -27.12
N VAL A 450 5.00 -6.25 -27.04
CA VAL A 450 4.65 -7.31 -26.08
C VAL A 450 4.39 -8.60 -26.84
N LEU A 451 5.23 -9.60 -26.64
CA LEU A 451 5.10 -10.93 -27.24
C LEU A 451 4.39 -11.87 -26.26
N ILE A 452 3.46 -12.70 -26.76
CA ILE A 452 2.77 -13.72 -25.96
C ILE A 452 3.12 -15.08 -26.53
N ALA A 453 3.79 -15.92 -25.73
CA ALA A 453 4.14 -17.28 -26.11
C ALA A 453 2.94 -18.22 -25.97
N LYS A 454 2.62 -18.94 -27.07
CA LYS A 454 1.47 -19.87 -27.14
C LYS A 454 1.78 -21.29 -26.68
N ASN A 455 3.07 -21.63 -26.62
CA ASN A 455 3.54 -22.99 -26.29
C ASN A 455 3.87 -23.19 -24.81
N VAL A 456 3.60 -22.19 -23.96
CA VAL A 456 3.91 -22.23 -22.51
C VAL A 456 2.72 -21.83 -21.66
N THR A 457 2.63 -22.41 -20.46
CA THR A 457 1.63 -22.08 -19.45
C THR A 457 2.11 -22.45 -18.05
N THR A 458 1.60 -21.76 -17.04
CA THR A 458 1.81 -22.12 -15.62
C THR A 458 0.60 -22.80 -15.00
N LYS A 459 -0.39 -23.20 -15.81
CA LYS A 459 -1.57 -23.91 -15.34
C LYS A 459 -1.16 -25.24 -14.68
N TYR A 460 -1.61 -25.45 -13.44
CA TYR A 460 -1.18 -26.60 -12.63
C TYR A 460 -1.31 -27.95 -13.35
N THR A 461 -2.44 -28.17 -14.04
CA THR A 461 -2.73 -29.42 -14.77
C THR A 461 -1.89 -29.66 -16.04
N GLU A 462 -1.15 -28.63 -16.47
CA GLU A 462 -0.31 -28.67 -17.67
C GLU A 462 1.18 -28.49 -17.35
N ARG A 463 1.53 -28.45 -16.05
CA ARG A 463 2.93 -28.42 -15.58
C ARG A 463 3.58 -29.78 -15.85
N GLY A 464 4.86 -29.75 -16.22
CA GLY A 464 5.65 -30.95 -16.46
C GLY A 464 6.92 -30.61 -17.24
N HIS A 465 7.80 -31.58 -17.38
CA HIS A 465 9.14 -31.43 -17.98
C HIS A 465 9.10 -30.71 -19.34
N ASN A 466 8.24 -31.15 -20.25
CA ASN A 466 8.13 -30.56 -21.60
C ASN A 466 7.75 -29.07 -21.55
N ASN A 467 6.86 -28.68 -20.64
CA ASN A 467 6.47 -27.28 -20.51
C ASN A 467 7.60 -26.42 -19.89
N THR A 468 8.33 -26.97 -18.92
CA THR A 468 9.51 -26.32 -18.33
C THR A 468 10.61 -26.10 -19.37
N GLU A 469 10.87 -27.11 -20.21
CA GLU A 469 11.83 -26.99 -21.31
C GLU A 469 11.37 -25.94 -22.36
N ASN A 470 10.09 -25.88 -22.69
CA ASN A 470 9.56 -24.82 -23.55
C ASN A 470 9.77 -23.43 -22.92
N VAL A 471 9.57 -23.28 -21.62
CA VAL A 471 9.86 -22.02 -20.90
C VAL A 471 11.34 -21.67 -21.01
N ARG A 472 12.25 -22.62 -20.76
CA ARG A 472 13.72 -22.43 -20.88
C ARG A 472 14.12 -22.04 -22.28
N HIS A 473 13.59 -22.71 -23.32
CA HIS A 473 13.87 -22.36 -24.71
C HIS A 473 13.39 -20.94 -25.04
N GLN A 474 12.24 -20.52 -24.54
CA GLN A 474 11.77 -19.13 -24.70
C GLN A 474 12.69 -18.13 -24.03
N ILE A 475 13.16 -18.41 -22.81
CA ILE A 475 14.12 -17.56 -22.09
C ILE A 475 15.44 -17.46 -22.87
N LEU A 476 15.98 -18.59 -23.35
CA LEU A 476 17.21 -18.62 -24.17
C LEU A 476 17.06 -17.84 -25.47
N ALA A 477 15.89 -17.95 -26.13
CA ALA A 477 15.59 -17.18 -27.33
C ALA A 477 15.68 -15.67 -27.11
N VAL A 478 15.25 -15.20 -25.93
CA VAL A 478 15.36 -13.79 -25.55
C VAL A 478 16.79 -13.43 -25.19
N ILE A 479 17.43 -14.21 -24.32
CA ILE A 479 18.81 -13.97 -23.87
C ILE A 479 19.79 -13.85 -25.05
N ASN A 480 19.73 -14.78 -26.00
CA ASN A 480 20.65 -14.82 -27.12
C ASN A 480 20.43 -13.72 -28.16
N ASN A 481 19.29 -13.02 -28.12
CA ASN A 481 18.93 -11.98 -29.08
C ASN A 481 18.72 -10.59 -28.44
N THR A 482 19.04 -10.45 -27.14
CA THR A 482 19.00 -9.18 -26.41
C THR A 482 20.42 -8.67 -26.16
N PRO A 483 20.75 -7.39 -26.43
CA PRO A 483 22.11 -6.88 -26.28
C PRO A 483 22.51 -6.65 -24.83
N GLY A 484 21.58 -6.37 -23.93
CA GLY A 484 21.89 -6.01 -22.54
C GLY A 484 21.12 -6.83 -21.50
N HIS A 485 20.76 -6.22 -20.38
CA HIS A 485 20.18 -6.93 -19.25
C HIS A 485 18.73 -7.33 -19.46
N ILE A 486 18.37 -8.48 -18.90
CA ILE A 486 17.04 -9.07 -18.97
C ILE A 486 16.50 -9.22 -17.54
N ALA A 487 15.26 -8.81 -17.30
CA ALA A 487 14.53 -9.18 -16.10
C ALA A 487 13.62 -10.37 -16.37
N PHE A 488 13.62 -11.34 -15.46
CA PHE A 488 12.73 -12.50 -15.45
C PHE A 488 11.89 -12.50 -14.18
N PHE A 489 10.57 -12.41 -14.30
CA PHE A 489 9.65 -12.38 -13.19
C PHE A 489 8.68 -13.56 -13.23
N SER A 490 8.63 -14.32 -12.12
CA SER A 490 7.78 -15.47 -11.92
C SER A 490 6.61 -15.16 -10.95
N PRO A 491 5.50 -15.91 -10.96
CA PRO A 491 4.42 -15.75 -9.99
C PRO A 491 4.82 -16.09 -8.55
N SER A 492 5.83 -16.94 -8.36
CA SER A 492 6.30 -17.37 -7.05
C SER A 492 7.76 -17.78 -7.08
N TYR A 493 8.43 -17.72 -5.92
CA TYR A 493 9.80 -18.21 -5.78
C TYR A 493 9.92 -19.69 -6.15
N ALA A 494 9.00 -20.55 -5.70
CA ALA A 494 9.01 -21.97 -6.03
C ALA A 494 8.99 -22.23 -7.53
N LEU A 495 8.16 -21.51 -8.30
CA LEU A 495 8.13 -21.66 -9.75
C LEU A 495 9.37 -21.06 -10.43
N MET A 496 9.94 -20.01 -9.86
CA MET A 496 11.22 -19.44 -10.30
C MET A 496 12.33 -20.49 -10.14
N ASP A 497 12.41 -21.11 -8.97
CA ASP A 497 13.40 -22.15 -8.65
C ASP A 497 13.22 -23.39 -9.54
N ASP A 498 11.96 -23.82 -9.82
CA ASP A 498 11.66 -24.94 -10.73
C ASP A 498 12.16 -24.68 -12.18
N VAL A 499 12.07 -23.43 -12.66
CA VAL A 499 12.49 -23.07 -14.01
C VAL A 499 14.00 -22.86 -14.09
N LEU A 500 14.57 -22.12 -13.14
CA LEU A 500 16.02 -21.78 -13.14
C LEU A 500 16.86 -22.99 -12.73
N GLY A 501 16.46 -23.72 -11.69
CA GLY A 501 17.17 -24.90 -11.17
C GLY A 501 18.60 -24.52 -10.78
N ASP A 502 19.57 -25.31 -11.21
CA ASP A 502 21.00 -25.06 -11.06
C ASP A 502 21.58 -24.07 -12.08
N CYS A 503 20.72 -23.50 -12.95
CA CYS A 503 21.09 -22.59 -14.03
C CYS A 503 22.12 -23.15 -15.07
N SER A 504 22.42 -24.46 -15.03
CA SER A 504 23.39 -25.10 -15.92
C SER A 504 23.04 -25.00 -17.42
N TRP A 505 21.77 -24.83 -17.73
CA TRP A 505 21.24 -24.64 -19.09
C TRP A 505 21.46 -23.22 -19.65
N LEU A 506 21.83 -22.26 -18.80
CA LEU A 506 22.10 -20.87 -19.22
C LEU A 506 23.52 -20.74 -19.79
N PRO A 507 23.73 -19.85 -20.76
CA PRO A 507 25.08 -19.57 -21.28
C PRO A 507 26.02 -19.05 -20.19
N GLY A 508 27.21 -19.60 -20.04
CA GLY A 508 28.18 -19.22 -19.00
C GLY A 508 28.62 -17.76 -18.99
N ARG A 509 28.33 -16.99 -20.08
CA ARG A 509 28.57 -15.55 -20.16
C ARG A 509 27.57 -14.71 -19.37
N ILE A 510 26.44 -15.31 -18.92
CA ILE A 510 25.35 -14.61 -18.25
C ILE A 510 25.63 -14.57 -16.76
N LYS A 511 25.58 -13.38 -16.18
CA LYS A 511 25.54 -13.22 -14.73
C LYS A 511 24.11 -13.29 -14.24
N ILE A 512 23.87 -14.07 -13.17
CA ILE A 512 22.54 -14.20 -12.56
C ILE A 512 22.51 -13.39 -11.27
N ILE A 513 21.45 -12.60 -11.07
CA ILE A 513 21.13 -11.91 -9.83
C ILE A 513 19.70 -12.28 -9.44
N GLU A 514 19.54 -12.92 -8.28
CA GLU A 514 18.24 -13.40 -7.80
C GLU A 514 17.68 -12.53 -6.67
N GLU A 515 16.36 -12.37 -6.66
CA GLU A 515 15.64 -11.67 -5.61
C GLU A 515 15.58 -12.53 -4.34
N GLU A 516 15.98 -11.96 -3.21
CA GLU A 516 15.87 -12.58 -1.90
C GLU A 516 14.50 -12.26 -1.26
N LYS A 517 13.86 -13.25 -0.57
CA LYS A 517 12.52 -13.09 0.03
C LYS A 517 12.38 -11.89 0.99
N ARG A 518 13.46 -11.44 1.61
CA ARG A 518 13.47 -10.32 2.58
C ARG A 518 14.56 -9.29 2.25
N MET A 519 14.61 -8.86 1.01
CA MET A 519 15.63 -7.91 0.53
C MET A 519 15.47 -6.54 1.21
N SER A 520 16.56 -5.96 1.70
CA SER A 520 16.60 -4.60 2.24
C SER A 520 16.57 -3.55 1.13
N LYS A 521 16.18 -2.31 1.44
CA LYS A 521 16.24 -1.18 0.49
C LYS A 521 17.67 -0.91 0.02
N SER A 522 18.65 -1.08 0.93
CA SER A 522 20.08 -0.93 0.60
C SER A 522 20.54 -1.98 -0.42
N ARG A 523 20.13 -3.26 -0.24
CA ARG A 523 20.46 -4.34 -1.19
C ARG A 523 19.86 -4.08 -2.57
N VAL A 524 18.60 -3.59 -2.64
CA VAL A 524 17.96 -3.21 -3.90
C VAL A 524 18.77 -2.12 -4.63
N ASN A 525 19.17 -1.07 -3.90
CA ASN A 525 20.02 -0.01 -4.49
C ASN A 525 21.39 -0.54 -4.94
N GLY A 526 21.97 -1.48 -4.19
CA GLY A 526 23.20 -2.17 -4.57
C GLY A 526 23.06 -2.92 -5.90
N ILE A 527 21.95 -3.64 -6.09
CA ILE A 527 21.67 -4.35 -7.36
C ILE A 527 21.62 -3.38 -8.54
N ILE A 528 20.98 -2.22 -8.39
CA ILE A 528 20.94 -1.23 -9.47
C ILE A 528 22.36 -0.76 -9.84
N GLN A 529 23.22 -0.52 -8.85
CA GLN A 529 24.62 -0.14 -9.07
C GLN A 529 25.41 -1.27 -9.74
N GLU A 530 25.18 -2.53 -9.32
CA GLU A 530 25.77 -3.71 -9.95
C GLU A 530 25.36 -3.83 -11.42
N LEU A 531 24.06 -3.62 -11.75
CA LEU A 531 23.57 -3.63 -13.14
C LEU A 531 24.27 -2.57 -13.98
N HIS A 532 24.40 -1.33 -13.48
CA HIS A 532 25.14 -0.28 -14.21
C HIS A 532 26.61 -0.63 -14.42
N LYS A 533 27.25 -1.25 -13.43
CA LYS A 533 28.64 -1.73 -13.56
C LYS A 533 28.73 -2.81 -14.64
N PHE A 534 27.90 -3.87 -14.57
CA PHE A 534 27.92 -4.94 -15.56
C PHE A 534 27.61 -4.44 -16.98
N ARG A 535 26.72 -3.43 -17.12
CA ARG A 535 26.43 -2.82 -18.43
C ARG A 535 27.69 -2.16 -19.03
N ARG A 536 28.46 -1.43 -18.22
CA ARG A 536 29.72 -0.82 -18.63
C ARG A 536 30.80 -1.85 -18.99
N ASP A 537 30.83 -2.95 -18.24
CA ASP A 537 31.78 -4.05 -18.46
C ASP A 537 31.37 -4.96 -19.65
N GLY A 538 30.25 -4.68 -20.32
CA GLY A 538 29.73 -5.51 -21.41
C GLY A 538 29.17 -6.87 -20.96
N THR A 539 28.97 -7.05 -19.66
CA THR A 539 28.45 -8.31 -19.09
C THR A 539 26.91 -8.29 -19.07
N GLN A 540 26.30 -9.30 -19.69
CA GLN A 540 24.86 -9.47 -19.69
C GLN A 540 24.38 -10.07 -18.36
N VAL A 541 23.29 -9.54 -17.81
CA VAL A 541 22.68 -10.02 -16.55
C VAL A 541 21.27 -10.51 -16.80
N LEU A 542 20.95 -11.67 -16.19
CA LEU A 542 19.58 -12.14 -15.97
C LEU A 542 19.21 -11.79 -14.52
N LEU A 543 18.36 -10.78 -14.35
CA LEU A 543 17.80 -10.38 -13.08
C LEU A 543 16.52 -11.16 -12.83
N SER A 544 16.49 -12.07 -11.86
CA SER A 544 15.33 -12.92 -11.57
C SER A 544 14.63 -12.52 -10.28
N GLY A 545 13.30 -12.57 -10.27
CA GLY A 545 12.46 -12.24 -9.12
C GLY A 545 11.02 -12.69 -9.29
N VAL A 546 10.15 -12.23 -8.38
CA VAL A 546 8.73 -12.53 -8.44
C VAL A 546 7.90 -11.30 -8.79
N LEU A 547 6.75 -11.49 -9.46
CA LEU A 547 5.87 -10.41 -9.95
C LEU A 547 5.35 -9.51 -8.83
N SER A 548 5.17 -10.05 -7.61
CA SER A 548 4.81 -9.29 -6.40
C SER A 548 6.01 -8.88 -5.55
N GLY A 549 7.23 -9.06 -6.07
CA GLY A 549 8.47 -8.81 -5.37
C GLY A 549 8.96 -7.37 -5.48
N LYS A 550 9.98 -7.05 -4.69
CA LYS A 550 10.55 -5.69 -4.66
C LYS A 550 11.16 -5.28 -6.00
N LEU A 551 11.76 -6.23 -6.73
CA LEU A 551 12.37 -5.97 -8.04
C LEU A 551 11.33 -5.71 -9.13
N ALA A 552 10.16 -6.34 -9.07
CA ALA A 552 9.07 -6.12 -10.02
C ALA A 552 8.24 -4.87 -9.70
N GLU A 553 7.96 -4.56 -8.42
CA GLU A 553 7.03 -3.49 -8.03
C GLU A 553 7.71 -2.25 -7.42
N GLY A 554 8.83 -2.42 -6.73
CA GLY A 554 9.40 -1.39 -5.86
C GLY A 554 10.55 -0.58 -6.47
N VAL A 555 11.11 -1.00 -7.59
CA VAL A 555 12.37 -0.49 -8.15
C VAL A 555 12.14 0.39 -9.35
N ASP A 556 12.89 1.48 -9.42
CA ASP A 556 13.04 2.28 -10.61
C ASP A 556 14.35 1.88 -11.33
N TYR A 557 14.25 1.55 -12.62
CA TYR A 557 15.38 1.14 -13.45
C TYR A 557 15.76 2.28 -14.41
N PRO A 558 16.65 3.22 -14.00
CA PRO A 558 16.97 4.38 -14.79
C PRO A 558 17.84 4.04 -16.01
N ASN A 559 17.89 4.96 -16.96
CA ASN A 559 18.80 4.94 -18.10
C ASN A 559 18.70 3.68 -18.98
N ASN A 560 17.49 3.20 -19.19
CA ASN A 560 17.21 2.01 -20.03
C ASN A 560 18.09 0.79 -19.68
N ILE A 561 18.33 0.58 -18.36
CA ILE A 561 19.23 -0.49 -17.91
C ILE A 561 18.71 -1.90 -18.22
N LEU A 562 17.39 -2.07 -18.42
CA LEU A 562 16.76 -3.32 -18.82
C LEU A 562 16.33 -3.23 -20.29
N ASP A 563 16.85 -4.13 -21.12
CA ASP A 563 16.46 -4.25 -22.55
C ASP A 563 15.27 -5.21 -22.76
N ALA A 564 15.12 -6.21 -21.90
CA ALA A 564 13.99 -7.15 -21.99
C ALA A 564 13.39 -7.44 -20.63
N VAL A 565 12.07 -7.69 -20.62
CA VAL A 565 11.34 -8.19 -19.46
C VAL A 565 10.59 -9.44 -19.85
N ILE A 566 10.80 -10.52 -19.13
CA ILE A 566 10.12 -11.79 -19.28
C ILE A 566 9.20 -12.00 -18.08
N CYS A 567 7.89 -12.13 -18.28
CA CYS A 567 6.93 -12.44 -17.24
C CYS A 567 6.42 -13.88 -17.47
N LEU A 568 6.69 -14.75 -16.52
CA LEU A 568 6.22 -16.13 -16.53
C LEU A 568 4.84 -16.20 -15.85
N GLY A 569 3.87 -16.79 -16.54
CA GLY A 569 2.59 -17.15 -15.95
C GLY A 569 1.68 -15.99 -15.52
N LEU A 570 0.64 -16.36 -14.80
CA LEU A 570 -0.33 -15.45 -14.17
C LEU A 570 -0.19 -15.54 -12.65
N PRO A 571 0.05 -14.43 -11.94
CA PRO A 571 0.14 -14.40 -10.47
C PRO A 571 -1.28 -14.44 -9.86
N LEU A 572 -1.99 -15.52 -10.08
CA LEU A 572 -3.30 -15.76 -9.47
C LEU A 572 -3.11 -16.11 -8.00
N ALA A 573 -3.94 -15.52 -7.13
CA ALA A 573 -3.94 -15.85 -5.71
C ALA A 573 -4.22 -17.36 -5.53
N PRO A 574 -3.49 -18.06 -4.66
CA PRO A 574 -3.76 -19.46 -4.35
C PRO A 574 -5.14 -19.61 -3.68
N PRO A 575 -5.79 -20.77 -3.87
CA PRO A 575 -7.03 -21.08 -3.14
C PRO A 575 -6.83 -20.94 -1.63
N SER A 576 -7.74 -20.21 -0.97
CA SER A 576 -7.73 -20.01 0.48
C SER A 576 -9.13 -19.59 0.95
N ALA A 577 -9.42 -19.80 2.23
CA ALA A 577 -10.68 -19.38 2.83
C ALA A 577 -10.93 -17.87 2.69
N ARG A 578 -9.86 -17.06 2.78
CA ARG A 578 -9.91 -15.61 2.47
C ARG A 578 -10.36 -15.35 1.04
N GLN A 579 -9.75 -16.05 0.07
CA GLN A 579 -10.04 -15.84 -1.35
C GLN A 579 -11.46 -16.28 -1.71
N ASP A 580 -11.91 -17.38 -1.13
CA ASP A 580 -13.27 -17.88 -1.30
C ASP A 580 -14.29 -16.89 -0.73
N ALA A 581 -14.09 -16.42 0.50
CA ALA A 581 -14.94 -15.42 1.13
C ALA A 581 -14.99 -14.09 0.34
N LEU A 582 -13.84 -13.63 -0.18
CA LEU A 582 -13.78 -12.43 -1.01
C LEU A 582 -14.58 -12.59 -2.30
N LYS A 583 -14.47 -13.75 -2.93
CA LYS A 583 -15.23 -14.06 -4.14
C LYS A 583 -16.73 -14.13 -3.87
N GLU A 584 -17.15 -14.80 -2.80
CA GLU A 584 -18.55 -14.88 -2.39
C GLU A 584 -19.14 -13.49 -2.14
N TYR A 585 -18.45 -12.66 -1.36
CA TYR A 585 -18.84 -11.29 -1.08
C TYR A 585 -18.99 -10.45 -2.35
N TYR A 586 -18.05 -10.61 -3.30
CA TYR A 586 -18.11 -9.85 -4.56
C TYR A 586 -19.14 -10.40 -5.54
N VAL A 587 -19.49 -11.70 -5.49
CA VAL A 587 -20.62 -12.26 -6.25
C VAL A 587 -21.92 -11.63 -5.78
N GLU A 588 -22.14 -11.53 -4.48
CA GLU A 588 -23.32 -10.89 -3.91
C GLU A 588 -23.40 -9.41 -4.31
N ARG A 589 -22.29 -8.71 -4.27
CA ARG A 589 -22.26 -7.26 -4.51
C ARG A 589 -22.20 -6.84 -5.97
N PHE A 590 -21.49 -7.56 -6.82
CA PHE A 590 -21.17 -7.17 -8.20
C PHE A 590 -21.64 -8.17 -9.26
N GLY A 591 -22.12 -9.35 -8.85
CA GLY A 591 -22.43 -10.45 -9.73
C GLY A 591 -21.21 -11.27 -10.18
N ASN A 592 -21.44 -12.50 -10.67
CA ASN A 592 -20.40 -13.48 -10.96
C ASN A 592 -19.28 -12.99 -11.89
N ASN A 593 -19.63 -12.27 -12.98
CA ASN A 593 -18.65 -11.83 -13.97
C ASN A 593 -17.67 -10.80 -13.40
N LYS A 594 -18.17 -9.79 -12.70
CA LYS A 594 -17.32 -8.77 -12.07
C LYS A 594 -16.55 -9.34 -10.87
N ALA A 595 -17.17 -10.23 -10.08
CA ALA A 595 -16.52 -10.86 -8.94
C ALA A 595 -15.23 -11.59 -9.35
N TRP A 596 -15.28 -12.46 -10.35
CA TRP A 596 -14.09 -13.16 -10.85
C TRP A 596 -13.05 -12.20 -11.42
N ARG A 597 -13.50 -11.18 -12.14
CA ARG A 597 -12.60 -10.15 -12.68
C ARG A 597 -11.89 -9.39 -11.57
N TYR A 598 -12.60 -8.93 -10.56
CA TYR A 598 -12.07 -8.07 -9.50
C TYR A 598 -11.22 -8.83 -8.46
N THR A 599 -11.51 -10.11 -8.23
CA THR A 599 -10.77 -10.92 -7.23
C THR A 599 -9.59 -11.68 -7.81
N SER A 600 -9.56 -11.93 -9.12
CA SER A 600 -8.60 -12.88 -9.70
C SER A 600 -7.93 -12.38 -10.98
N THR A 601 -8.71 -12.14 -12.06
CA THR A 601 -8.09 -11.89 -13.36
C THR A 601 -7.47 -10.51 -13.49
N GLN A 602 -8.15 -9.46 -13.04
CA GLN A 602 -7.62 -8.09 -13.13
C GLN A 602 -6.42 -7.85 -12.22
N PRO A 603 -6.41 -8.26 -10.93
CA PRO A 603 -5.22 -8.15 -10.08
C PRO A 603 -3.99 -8.86 -10.68
N ALA A 604 -4.17 -10.08 -11.23
CA ALA A 604 -3.08 -10.80 -11.87
C ALA A 604 -2.51 -10.06 -13.09
N ILE A 605 -3.38 -9.51 -13.94
CA ILE A 605 -2.94 -8.71 -15.09
C ILE A 605 -2.31 -7.40 -14.65
N ASN A 606 -2.83 -6.73 -13.61
CA ASN A 606 -2.25 -5.51 -13.09
C ASN A 606 -0.82 -5.70 -12.56
N SER A 607 -0.53 -6.83 -11.89
CA SER A 607 0.84 -7.17 -11.49
C SER A 607 1.77 -7.34 -12.70
N ILE A 608 1.29 -7.95 -13.78
CA ILE A 608 2.03 -8.03 -15.04
C ILE A 608 2.25 -6.63 -15.62
N LEU A 609 1.22 -5.78 -15.68
CA LEU A 609 1.31 -4.40 -16.20
C LEU A 609 2.33 -3.56 -15.43
N GLN A 610 2.46 -3.77 -14.13
CA GLN A 610 3.49 -3.12 -13.31
C GLN A 610 4.90 -3.52 -13.74
N ALA A 611 5.13 -4.81 -13.96
CA ALA A 611 6.41 -5.31 -14.45
C ALA A 611 6.72 -4.81 -15.87
N LEU A 612 5.71 -4.75 -16.76
CA LEU A 612 5.86 -4.20 -18.11
C LEU A 612 6.28 -2.72 -18.13
N GLY A 613 5.87 -1.97 -17.13
CA GLY A 613 6.18 -0.54 -17.00
C GLY A 613 7.61 -0.24 -16.52
N ARG A 614 8.40 -1.23 -16.11
CA ARG A 614 9.71 -1.01 -15.48
C ARG A 614 10.81 -0.52 -16.41
N PRO A 615 10.97 -1.06 -17.63
CA PRO A 615 12.15 -0.75 -18.46
C PRO A 615 12.09 0.62 -19.16
N ILE A 616 10.92 1.27 -19.24
CA ILE A 616 10.74 2.50 -20.01
C ILE A 616 10.39 3.68 -19.11
N ARG A 617 11.21 4.73 -19.14
CA ARG A 617 11.07 5.97 -18.38
C ARG A 617 11.13 7.22 -19.25
N LYS A 618 11.90 7.17 -20.32
CA LYS A 618 12.09 8.27 -21.28
C LYS A 618 11.58 7.86 -22.67
N SER A 619 11.28 8.82 -23.51
CA SER A 619 10.84 8.56 -24.89
C SER A 619 11.91 7.86 -25.75
N ALA A 620 13.19 7.99 -25.37
CA ALA A 620 14.29 7.30 -26.01
C ALA A 620 14.43 5.83 -25.60
N ASP A 621 13.92 5.45 -24.42
CA ASP A 621 14.04 4.10 -23.89
C ASP A 621 13.34 3.07 -24.79
N ARG A 622 13.90 1.87 -24.84
CA ARG A 622 13.39 0.74 -25.61
C ARG A 622 13.46 -0.55 -24.80
N ALA A 623 12.48 -1.40 -24.89
CA ALA A 623 12.53 -2.73 -24.29
C ALA A 623 11.53 -3.66 -24.97
N ILE A 624 11.89 -4.95 -25.04
CA ILE A 624 10.94 -5.98 -25.47
C ILE A 624 10.37 -6.69 -24.26
N VAL A 625 9.07 -7.00 -24.30
CA VAL A 625 8.39 -7.72 -23.25
C VAL A 625 7.90 -9.06 -23.76
N ILE A 626 8.12 -10.11 -22.98
CA ILE A 626 7.69 -11.46 -23.32
C ILE A 626 6.81 -12.01 -22.18
N LEU A 627 5.58 -12.38 -22.53
CA LEU A 627 4.62 -13.00 -21.62
C LEU A 627 4.60 -14.51 -21.90
N LEU A 628 5.14 -15.29 -20.99
CA LEU A 628 5.22 -16.75 -21.07
C LEU A 628 3.98 -17.39 -20.45
N GLU A 629 2.80 -17.17 -21.09
CA GLU A 629 1.52 -17.71 -20.61
C GLU A 629 0.44 -17.63 -21.69
N LYS A 630 0.08 -18.77 -22.28
CA LYS A 630 -0.96 -18.83 -23.33
C LYS A 630 -2.35 -18.39 -22.88
N ARG A 631 -2.69 -18.52 -21.56
CA ARG A 631 -4.01 -18.12 -21.03
C ARG A 631 -4.29 -16.64 -21.16
N ILE A 632 -3.27 -15.79 -21.32
CA ILE A 632 -3.46 -14.34 -21.55
C ILE A 632 -4.28 -14.09 -22.82
N LEU A 633 -4.23 -15.00 -23.81
CA LEU A 633 -5.00 -14.92 -25.04
C LEU A 633 -6.49 -15.27 -24.86
N MET A 634 -6.87 -15.90 -23.73
CA MET A 634 -8.28 -16.18 -23.44
C MET A 634 -9.02 -14.87 -23.18
N ARG A 635 -10.27 -14.76 -23.64
CA ARG A 635 -11.09 -13.54 -23.55
C ARG A 635 -11.11 -12.91 -22.15
N GLN A 636 -11.22 -13.73 -21.12
CA GLN A 636 -11.29 -13.27 -19.72
C GLN A 636 -10.02 -12.55 -19.22
N PHE A 637 -8.83 -12.88 -19.75
CA PHE A 637 -7.57 -12.22 -19.43
C PHE A 637 -7.24 -11.13 -20.43
N LYS A 638 -7.49 -11.38 -21.72
CA LYS A 638 -7.23 -10.40 -22.78
C LYS A 638 -8.03 -9.10 -22.58
N SER A 639 -9.27 -9.21 -22.11
CA SER A 639 -10.12 -8.05 -21.78
C SER A 639 -9.64 -7.27 -20.54
N CYS A 640 -8.67 -7.78 -19.79
CA CYS A 640 -8.05 -7.10 -18.67
C CYS A 640 -6.81 -6.29 -19.06
N LEU A 641 -6.36 -6.38 -20.31
CA LEU A 641 -5.27 -5.55 -20.84
C LEU A 641 -5.84 -4.23 -21.38
N PRO A 642 -5.16 -3.09 -21.11
CA PRO A 642 -5.47 -1.81 -21.75
C PRO A 642 -5.42 -1.91 -23.26
N ALA A 643 -6.32 -1.20 -23.97
CA ALA A 643 -6.37 -1.19 -25.42
C ALA A 643 -5.08 -0.64 -26.08
N SER A 644 -4.34 0.19 -25.36
CA SER A 644 -3.06 0.74 -25.79
C SER A 644 -1.91 -0.27 -25.87
N ILE A 645 -2.08 -1.49 -25.32
CA ILE A 645 -1.04 -2.53 -25.35
C ILE A 645 -1.24 -3.42 -26.58
N HIS A 646 -0.35 -3.24 -27.57
CA HIS A 646 -0.31 -4.08 -28.76
C HIS A 646 0.47 -5.36 -28.48
N THR A 647 -0.21 -6.52 -28.64
CA THR A 647 0.38 -7.84 -28.39
C THR A 647 0.61 -8.60 -29.68
N PHE A 648 1.73 -9.33 -29.74
CA PHE A 648 2.10 -10.21 -30.86
C PHE A 648 2.20 -11.66 -30.36
N GLU A 649 1.55 -12.58 -31.05
CA GLU A 649 1.58 -13.99 -30.68
C GLU A 649 2.84 -14.67 -31.23
N THR A 650 3.48 -15.52 -30.43
CA THR A 650 4.61 -16.36 -30.85
C THR A 650 4.27 -17.83 -30.62
N PRO A 651 4.21 -18.64 -31.69
CA PRO A 651 3.88 -20.06 -31.56
C PRO A 651 4.98 -20.87 -30.88
N ASP A 652 6.24 -20.46 -31.04
CA ASP A 652 7.45 -21.14 -30.58
C ASP A 652 8.59 -20.15 -30.23
N HIS A 653 9.69 -20.68 -29.70
CA HIS A 653 10.88 -19.92 -29.33
C HIS A 653 11.63 -19.37 -30.55
N ASP A 654 11.58 -20.00 -31.72
CA ASP A 654 12.22 -19.51 -32.93
C ASP A 654 11.57 -18.22 -33.43
N ARG A 655 10.25 -18.16 -33.37
CA ARG A 655 9.52 -16.92 -33.69
C ARG A 655 9.84 -15.80 -32.69
N THR A 656 9.92 -16.13 -31.39
CA THR A 656 10.34 -15.19 -30.34
C THR A 656 11.77 -14.67 -30.61
N ALA A 657 12.71 -15.55 -30.89
CA ALA A 657 14.09 -15.19 -31.24
C ALA A 657 14.15 -14.23 -32.43
N ARG A 658 13.44 -14.53 -33.51
CA ARG A 658 13.40 -13.68 -34.73
C ARG A 658 12.82 -12.30 -34.45
N LEU A 659 11.72 -12.21 -33.69
CA LEU A 659 11.10 -10.94 -33.35
C LEU A 659 11.98 -10.12 -32.42
N THR A 660 12.62 -10.73 -31.42
CA THR A 660 13.57 -10.07 -30.51
C THR A 660 14.76 -9.52 -31.27
N LYS A 661 15.41 -10.33 -32.14
CA LYS A 661 16.53 -9.91 -32.97
C LYS A 661 16.16 -8.73 -33.89
N ASN A 662 15.00 -8.82 -34.55
CA ASN A 662 14.52 -7.77 -35.45
C ASN A 662 14.20 -6.46 -34.70
N PHE A 663 13.65 -6.58 -33.49
CA PHE A 663 13.38 -5.40 -32.66
C PHE A 663 14.64 -4.62 -32.33
N PHE A 664 15.70 -5.26 -31.83
CA PHE A 664 16.94 -4.58 -31.48
C PHE A 664 17.71 -4.08 -32.70
N ARG A 665 17.61 -4.75 -33.84
CA ARG A 665 18.18 -4.27 -35.10
C ARG A 665 17.53 -2.96 -35.59
N ARG A 666 16.21 -2.82 -35.40
CA ARG A 666 15.46 -1.60 -35.78
C ARG A 666 15.55 -0.49 -34.75
N ASN A 667 15.83 -0.84 -33.51
CA ASN A 667 15.95 0.08 -32.39
C ASN A 667 17.35 -0.11 -31.76
N PRO A 668 18.43 0.43 -32.33
CA PRO A 668 19.77 0.36 -31.75
C PRO A 668 19.81 1.08 -30.38
N GLU A 669 20.85 0.82 -29.62
CA GLU A 669 21.05 1.48 -28.32
C GLU A 669 21.07 3.00 -28.52
N PRO A 670 20.32 3.79 -27.70
CA PRO A 670 20.42 5.23 -27.77
C PRO A 670 21.87 5.63 -27.52
N ALA A 671 22.42 6.56 -28.32
CA ALA A 671 23.74 7.12 -28.05
C ALA A 671 23.75 7.69 -26.64
N ILE A 672 24.72 7.32 -25.82
CA ILE A 672 24.92 7.90 -24.50
C ILE A 672 25.23 9.37 -24.76
N GLU A 673 24.23 10.25 -24.52
CA GLU A 673 24.53 11.68 -24.45
C GLU A 673 25.57 11.87 -23.35
N GLY A 674 26.72 12.39 -23.71
CA GLY A 674 27.88 12.50 -22.85
C GLY A 674 27.57 13.13 -21.49
N GLU A 675 28.29 12.62 -20.47
CA GLU A 675 28.32 13.13 -19.10
C GLU A 675 28.50 14.64 -19.01
#